data_001eb099fa4b431815985868f8a8e7ec
#
_entry.id   001eb099fa4b431815985868f8a8e7ec
#
_cell.length_a   1.000
_cell.length_b   1.000
_cell.length_c   1.000
_cell.angle_alpha   90.00
_cell.angle_beta   90.00
_cell.angle_gamma   90.00
#
_symmetry.space_group_name_H-M   'P 1'
#
loop_
_entity.id
_entity.type
_entity.pdbx_description
1 polymer ?
#
loop_
_entity_poly.entity_id
_entity_poly.type
_entity_poly.pdbx_seq_one_letter_code
_entity_poly.pdbx_strand_id
1 'polypeptide(L)'
;NQQTAQQLLEIIATAETMTQRYDVVVTNPPYLNKMNSTLKKYVKKHYKDYSADLFSVFIWHNINMTKVNGYAGYMTPFVWMFIKSYEKLRTALLSNVKIDSLIQLEYSAFEEATVPINTFVLKNTKNDETGTYLRLSAFKGGMMIQAEKVQEAIADPGVKYLYRTNQTNFTFIPGTPIAYWAPGAVLRAFHKNTPIYNIARFRIGLVTGDSMRFVRYWSEVKFTAIGLNISNDYEARVSRKKWFPYQKGGDFRKWFGNNLFVVNWKNDGYEMKHDNYSGSRLKSHNFNGDFAFQQGITWTKISSGAASFRFVPSGYMFDDASPFGKITDKKRDFLMAFLNSKVTNYILGLLNPTLNYLPGTIEQLPLLRAENEDQITKYARSSLAVSSDEWIQYESTWQFRNFPILSHIAEHNRNWTVEAAFNQWKQEAQDRFDQLKKNEEELNKIFIDLYGLQDELSPEESDKEVSVRKADLGRDIRAFMSYFIGVTFGRYSLDTPGLAFAGGDWDASKYTSYQPNADDVIVLTDSDYFGDDRDIMHRFREFLTVTFGEEHLEENLTFIAKALGKAGDTAEDQIRSYLFNDFYKNHLTIYQKRPIYWQLDSGRQGGFKALMYLHRYDGDTMAMIRTSYLHTLQAAYEKRVTTLNTFIASETNTRQKNQLIKQRDHTRKQLEELVKYDAQLQHVANMHIAIDLDDGVVVNHQKVQADVKLLTPIK
;
A
#
# COMPACT_ATOMS: atom_id res chain seq x y z
N ASN A 1 -26.98 16.54 -67.31
CA ASN A 1 -26.45 17.91 -67.17
C ASN A 1 -27.09 18.73 -66.03
N GLN A 2 -28.45 18.67 -65.86
CA GLN A 2 -29.12 19.44 -64.80
C GLN A 2 -28.85 18.88 -63.41
N GLN A 3 -28.82 17.57 -63.28
CA GLN A 3 -28.54 16.84 -62.04
C GLN A 3 -27.07 17.04 -61.57
N THR A 4 -26.13 17.05 -62.52
CA THR A 4 -24.70 17.35 -62.24
C THR A 4 -24.50 18.79 -61.80
N ALA A 5 -25.21 19.75 -62.42
CA ALA A 5 -25.17 21.15 -62.04
C ALA A 5 -25.73 21.34 -60.62
N GLN A 6 -26.82 20.67 -60.25
CA GLN A 6 -27.39 20.68 -58.89
C GLN A 6 -26.40 20.11 -57.86
N GLN A 7 -25.75 19.00 -58.14
CA GLN A 7 -24.73 18.40 -57.26
C GLN A 7 -23.50 19.32 -57.11
N LEU A 8 -23.09 20.02 -58.14
CA LEU A 8 -22.00 21.00 -58.08
C LEU A 8 -22.38 22.19 -57.18
N LEU A 9 -23.59 22.71 -57.32
CA LEU A 9 -24.08 23.79 -56.43
C LEU A 9 -24.13 23.37 -54.96
N GLU A 10 -24.55 22.16 -54.64
CA GLU A 10 -24.54 21.61 -53.26
C GLU A 10 -23.11 21.48 -52.72
N ILE A 11 -22.17 21.02 -53.55
CA ILE A 11 -20.75 20.92 -53.19
C ILE A 11 -20.16 22.31 -52.94
N ILE A 12 -20.46 23.30 -53.80
CA ILE A 12 -20.01 24.68 -53.63
C ILE A 12 -20.57 25.31 -52.38
N ALA A 13 -21.87 25.16 -52.13
CA ALA A 13 -22.52 25.68 -50.94
C ALA A 13 -21.95 25.04 -49.66
N THR A 14 -21.67 23.74 -49.68
CA THR A 14 -21.00 23.04 -48.62
C THR A 14 -19.57 23.55 -48.38
N ALA A 15 -18.80 23.77 -49.47
CA ALA A 15 -17.45 24.30 -49.39
C ALA A 15 -17.43 25.73 -48.85
N GLU A 16 -18.37 26.57 -49.27
CA GLU A 16 -18.53 27.92 -48.72
C GLU A 16 -18.83 27.88 -47.22
N THR A 17 -19.76 27.07 -46.80
CA THR A 17 -20.10 26.85 -45.36
C THR A 17 -18.88 26.40 -44.56
N MET A 18 -18.08 25.48 -45.09
CA MET A 18 -16.89 24.95 -44.41
C MET A 18 -15.68 25.91 -44.43
N THR A 19 -15.62 26.86 -45.30
CA THR A 19 -14.47 27.78 -45.44
C THR A 19 -14.72 29.18 -44.86
N GLN A 20 -15.98 29.55 -44.65
CA GLN A 20 -16.32 30.84 -44.04
C GLN A 20 -15.94 30.88 -42.54
N ARG A 21 -15.73 32.09 -42.01
CA ARG A 21 -15.52 32.31 -40.58
C ARG A 21 -16.74 32.88 -39.95
N TYR A 22 -16.98 32.44 -38.71
CA TYR A 22 -18.21 32.75 -37.95
C TYR A 22 -17.92 33.70 -36.78
N ASP A 23 -18.89 34.50 -36.42
CA ASP A 23 -18.84 35.35 -35.20
C ASP A 23 -18.86 34.52 -33.94
N VAL A 24 -19.59 33.38 -33.95
CA VAL A 24 -19.72 32.44 -32.83
C VAL A 24 -19.67 31.01 -33.39
N VAL A 25 -18.85 30.16 -32.72
CA VAL A 25 -18.80 28.70 -32.95
C VAL A 25 -19.05 28.00 -31.63
N VAL A 26 -20.05 27.12 -31.54
CA VAL A 26 -20.39 26.39 -30.30
C VAL A 26 -20.46 24.91 -30.58
N THR A 27 -19.88 24.09 -29.70
CA THR A 27 -19.90 22.64 -29.86
C THR A 27 -19.74 21.87 -28.55
N ASN A 28 -20.36 20.69 -28.49
CA ASN A 28 -20.02 19.61 -27.60
C ASN A 28 -19.35 18.52 -28.45
N PRO A 29 -18.01 18.51 -28.55
CA PRO A 29 -17.30 17.63 -29.48
C PRO A 29 -17.28 16.20 -28.94
N PRO A 30 -17.10 15.17 -29.82
CA PRO A 30 -16.99 13.79 -29.37
C PRO A 30 -15.70 13.55 -28.55
N TYR A 31 -15.84 12.82 -27.43
CA TYR A 31 -14.74 12.40 -26.55
C TYR A 31 -14.23 11.04 -27.05
N LEU A 32 -13.19 11.05 -27.89
CA LEU A 32 -12.73 9.86 -28.59
C LEU A 32 -11.20 9.82 -28.67
N ASN A 33 -10.57 9.10 -27.74
CA ASN A 33 -9.12 8.87 -27.72
C ASN A 33 -8.69 7.64 -28.53
N LYS A 34 -9.60 6.65 -28.72
CA LYS A 34 -9.36 5.44 -29.51
C LYS A 34 -9.95 5.61 -30.93
N MET A 35 -9.34 6.43 -31.74
CA MET A 35 -9.74 6.67 -33.13
C MET A 35 -9.47 5.45 -34.00
N ASN A 36 -10.32 5.20 -35.02
CA ASN A 36 -10.04 4.22 -36.06
C ASN A 36 -8.79 4.61 -36.88
N SER A 37 -8.25 3.68 -37.65
CA SER A 37 -6.98 3.85 -38.37
C SER A 37 -6.98 5.05 -39.36
N THR A 38 -8.08 5.28 -40.06
CA THR A 38 -8.22 6.37 -41.06
C THR A 38 -8.26 7.72 -40.39
N LEU A 39 -9.14 7.89 -39.39
CA LEU A 39 -9.25 9.13 -38.62
C LEU A 39 -7.95 9.45 -37.87
N LYS A 40 -7.32 8.45 -37.27
CA LYS A 40 -6.03 8.60 -36.57
C LYS A 40 -4.91 9.06 -37.51
N LYS A 41 -4.90 8.54 -38.76
CA LYS A 41 -3.94 8.97 -39.80
C LYS A 41 -4.15 10.44 -40.18
N TYR A 42 -5.40 10.83 -40.40
CA TYR A 42 -5.78 12.20 -40.74
C TYR A 42 -5.42 13.17 -39.61
N VAL A 43 -5.85 12.89 -38.38
CA VAL A 43 -5.59 13.73 -37.21
C VAL A 43 -4.08 13.86 -36.96
N LYS A 44 -3.31 12.79 -37.02
CA LYS A 44 -1.85 12.85 -36.86
C LYS A 44 -1.17 13.65 -37.97
N LYS A 45 -1.71 13.67 -39.17
CA LYS A 45 -1.17 14.42 -40.27
C LYS A 45 -1.43 15.93 -40.16
N HIS A 46 -2.66 16.32 -39.78
CA HIS A 46 -3.12 17.70 -39.81
C HIS A 46 -3.14 18.39 -38.45
N TYR A 47 -3.24 17.63 -37.32
CA TYR A 47 -3.38 18.13 -35.96
C TYR A 47 -2.43 17.41 -34.98
N LYS A 48 -1.18 17.13 -35.42
CA LYS A 48 -0.21 16.34 -34.66
C LYS A 48 -0.10 16.74 -33.18
N ASP A 49 -0.05 18.04 -32.91
CA ASP A 49 0.17 18.59 -31.57
C ASP A 49 -1.10 18.61 -30.69
N TYR A 50 -2.27 18.35 -31.30
CA TYR A 50 -3.59 18.33 -30.64
C TYR A 50 -4.27 16.96 -30.73
N SER A 51 -3.53 15.91 -31.12
CA SER A 51 -4.06 14.59 -31.49
C SER A 51 -4.33 13.64 -30.34
N ALA A 52 -4.28 14.11 -29.10
CA ALA A 52 -4.45 13.25 -27.90
C ALA A 52 -5.89 12.70 -27.78
N ASP A 53 -6.88 13.51 -28.14
CA ASP A 53 -8.30 13.13 -28.20
C ASP A 53 -8.98 13.96 -29.27
N LEU A 54 -10.12 13.51 -29.79
CA LEU A 54 -10.83 14.21 -30.84
C LEU A 54 -11.37 15.57 -30.38
N PHE A 55 -11.83 15.68 -29.13
CA PHE A 55 -12.28 16.98 -28.60
C PHE A 55 -11.17 18.04 -28.63
N SER A 56 -9.91 17.66 -28.41
CA SER A 56 -8.77 18.60 -28.46
C SER A 56 -8.49 19.10 -29.88
N VAL A 57 -8.74 18.27 -30.89
CA VAL A 57 -8.68 18.66 -32.30
C VAL A 57 -9.81 19.67 -32.59
N PHE A 58 -11.01 19.44 -32.12
CA PHE A 58 -12.16 20.33 -32.28
C PHE A 58 -11.94 21.71 -31.62
N ILE A 59 -11.34 21.75 -30.45
CA ILE A 59 -11.02 23.03 -29.79
C ILE A 59 -10.15 23.89 -30.73
N TRP A 60 -9.07 23.33 -31.26
CA TRP A 60 -8.18 24.07 -32.14
C TRP A 60 -8.78 24.36 -33.51
N HIS A 61 -9.50 23.41 -34.09
CA HIS A 61 -10.13 23.58 -35.39
C HIS A 61 -11.18 24.70 -35.37
N ASN A 62 -12.06 24.68 -34.36
CA ASN A 62 -13.16 25.63 -34.29
C ASN A 62 -12.70 27.08 -34.03
N ILE A 63 -11.61 27.24 -33.25
CA ILE A 63 -11.05 28.60 -33.06
C ILE A 63 -10.53 29.18 -34.38
N ASN A 64 -10.03 28.33 -35.28
CA ASN A 64 -9.62 28.78 -36.61
C ASN A 64 -10.80 29.10 -37.54
N MET A 65 -12.00 28.57 -37.26
CA MET A 65 -13.24 28.94 -37.96
C MET A 65 -13.87 30.23 -37.40
N THR A 66 -13.38 30.74 -36.28
CA THR A 66 -13.92 31.91 -35.59
C THR A 66 -13.28 33.18 -36.17
N LYS A 67 -14.06 34.24 -36.45
CA LYS A 67 -13.55 35.57 -36.85
C LYS A 67 -12.66 36.15 -35.75
N VAL A 68 -11.79 37.08 -36.12
CA VAL A 68 -11.06 37.88 -35.12
C VAL A 68 -12.06 38.59 -34.22
N ASN A 69 -11.86 38.56 -32.89
CA ASN A 69 -12.76 39.03 -31.86
C ASN A 69 -14.08 38.24 -31.72
N GLY A 70 -14.30 37.20 -32.51
CA GLY A 70 -15.41 36.27 -32.33
C GLY A 70 -15.20 35.29 -31.18
N TYR A 71 -16.23 34.49 -30.86
CA TYR A 71 -16.26 33.61 -29.70
C TYR A 71 -16.40 32.15 -30.12
N ALA A 72 -15.71 31.26 -29.38
CA ALA A 72 -15.87 29.81 -29.49
C ALA A 72 -16.23 29.20 -28.13
N GLY A 73 -17.39 28.56 -28.07
CA GLY A 73 -17.92 27.94 -26.84
C GLY A 73 -17.83 26.41 -26.88
N TYR A 74 -17.44 25.82 -25.78
CA TYR A 74 -17.19 24.39 -25.68
C TYR A 74 -17.74 23.78 -24.41
N MET A 75 -18.06 22.50 -24.50
CA MET A 75 -18.26 21.60 -23.38
C MET A 75 -17.37 20.37 -23.59
N THR A 76 -16.38 20.13 -22.70
CA THR A 76 -15.39 19.07 -22.88
C THR A 76 -14.99 18.46 -21.54
N PRO A 77 -14.34 17.28 -21.53
CA PRO A 77 -13.64 16.82 -20.33
C PRO A 77 -12.58 17.84 -19.89
N PHE A 78 -12.48 18.14 -18.59
CA PHE A 78 -11.53 19.14 -18.09
C PHE A 78 -10.07 18.68 -18.08
N VAL A 79 -9.78 17.43 -18.44
CA VAL A 79 -8.42 16.84 -18.43
C VAL A 79 -7.40 17.63 -19.25
N TRP A 80 -7.85 18.35 -20.28
CA TRP A 80 -6.97 19.19 -21.10
C TRP A 80 -6.34 20.34 -20.30
N MET A 81 -6.96 20.75 -19.21
CA MET A 81 -6.45 21.83 -18.35
C MET A 81 -5.14 21.44 -17.64
N PHE A 82 -4.85 20.14 -17.44
CA PHE A 82 -3.76 19.69 -16.56
C PHE A 82 -2.83 18.65 -17.19
N ILE A 83 -3.35 17.67 -17.93
CA ILE A 83 -2.58 16.50 -18.36
C ILE A 83 -1.54 16.89 -19.42
N LYS A 84 -0.34 16.31 -19.31
CA LYS A 84 0.82 16.60 -20.17
C LYS A 84 0.55 16.41 -21.67
N SER A 85 -0.28 15.45 -22.06
CA SER A 85 -0.63 15.22 -23.47
C SER A 85 -1.32 16.41 -24.16
N TYR A 86 -1.89 17.33 -23.39
CA TYR A 86 -2.53 18.56 -23.91
C TYR A 86 -1.70 19.83 -23.67
N GLU A 87 -0.47 19.74 -23.21
CA GLU A 87 0.39 20.88 -22.93
C GLU A 87 0.54 21.79 -24.17
N LYS A 88 0.75 21.20 -25.35
CA LYS A 88 0.86 21.97 -26.61
C LYS A 88 -0.44 22.70 -26.96
N LEU A 89 -1.59 22.08 -26.72
CA LEU A 89 -2.89 22.74 -26.87
C LEU A 89 -2.99 23.94 -25.94
N ARG A 90 -2.70 23.77 -24.64
CA ARG A 90 -2.75 24.88 -23.67
C ARG A 90 -1.83 26.00 -24.05
N THR A 91 -0.56 25.69 -24.38
CA THR A 91 0.40 26.70 -24.82
C THR A 91 -0.09 27.47 -26.05
N ALA A 92 -0.67 26.78 -27.04
CA ALA A 92 -1.21 27.41 -28.24
C ALA A 92 -2.42 28.31 -27.91
N LEU A 93 -3.36 27.86 -27.04
CA LEU A 93 -4.50 28.66 -26.63
C LEU A 93 -4.05 29.91 -25.87
N LEU A 94 -3.20 29.76 -24.85
CA LEU A 94 -2.71 30.88 -24.04
C LEU A 94 -1.93 31.92 -24.84
N SER A 95 -1.32 31.53 -25.95
CA SER A 95 -0.54 32.42 -26.82
C SER A 95 -1.37 33.14 -27.86
N ASN A 96 -2.51 32.58 -28.28
CA ASN A 96 -3.25 33.06 -29.45
C ASN A 96 -4.65 33.59 -29.16
N VAL A 97 -5.30 33.09 -28.06
CA VAL A 97 -6.68 33.44 -27.75
C VAL A 97 -6.83 33.78 -26.25
N LYS A 98 -7.92 34.45 -25.92
CA LYS A 98 -8.30 34.73 -24.54
C LYS A 98 -9.28 33.65 -24.06
N ILE A 99 -9.05 33.07 -22.86
CA ILE A 99 -10.07 32.35 -22.12
C ILE A 99 -10.97 33.39 -21.47
N ASP A 100 -12.16 33.60 -22.03
CA ASP A 100 -13.08 34.62 -21.57
C ASP A 100 -13.81 34.18 -20.31
N SER A 101 -14.35 32.96 -20.34
CA SER A 101 -14.96 32.33 -19.17
C SER A 101 -14.72 30.82 -19.16
N LEU A 102 -14.67 30.23 -17.94
CA LEU A 102 -14.55 28.78 -17.74
C LEU A 102 -15.27 28.36 -16.48
N ILE A 103 -16.12 27.33 -16.57
CA ILE A 103 -16.84 26.74 -15.46
C ILE A 103 -16.42 25.29 -15.34
N GLN A 104 -15.78 24.93 -14.23
CA GLN A 104 -15.39 23.56 -13.91
C GLN A 104 -16.47 22.93 -13.04
N LEU A 105 -17.17 21.92 -13.58
CA LEU A 105 -18.28 21.24 -12.93
C LEU A 105 -17.79 20.15 -11.96
N GLU A 106 -18.68 19.63 -11.10
CA GLU A 106 -18.39 18.46 -10.28
C GLU A 106 -18.15 17.22 -11.16
N TYR A 107 -17.46 16.21 -10.60
CA TYR A 107 -17.05 15.01 -11.35
C TYR A 107 -18.23 14.21 -11.93
N SER A 108 -19.38 14.21 -11.25
CA SER A 108 -20.61 13.49 -11.63
C SER A 108 -21.78 14.42 -11.82
N ALA A 109 -21.56 15.59 -12.44
CA ALA A 109 -22.62 16.59 -12.68
C ALA A 109 -23.78 16.06 -13.55
N PHE A 110 -23.48 15.10 -14.44
CA PHE A 110 -24.47 14.44 -15.30
C PHE A 110 -24.76 13.03 -14.81
N GLU A 111 -26.04 12.68 -14.65
CA GLU A 111 -26.48 11.38 -14.12
C GLU A 111 -26.05 10.21 -14.98
N GLU A 112 -25.93 10.40 -16.30
CA GLU A 112 -25.61 9.32 -17.27
C GLU A 112 -24.11 9.20 -17.60
N ALA A 113 -23.25 10.12 -17.13
CA ALA A 113 -21.84 10.14 -17.52
C ALA A 113 -20.91 10.50 -16.35
N THR A 114 -20.10 9.58 -15.90
CA THR A 114 -19.02 9.79 -14.94
C THR A 114 -17.78 10.40 -15.58
N VAL A 115 -17.94 11.53 -16.29
CA VAL A 115 -16.84 12.24 -16.95
C VAL A 115 -16.69 13.62 -16.33
N PRO A 116 -15.48 14.00 -15.89
CA PRO A 116 -15.23 15.33 -15.34
C PRO A 116 -15.29 16.39 -16.46
N ILE A 117 -16.32 17.24 -16.45
CA ILE A 117 -16.66 18.18 -17.51
C ILE A 117 -16.29 19.62 -17.10
N ASN A 118 -15.88 20.42 -18.07
CA ASN A 118 -15.91 21.87 -18.01
C ASN A 118 -16.62 22.47 -19.22
N THR A 119 -17.21 23.65 -19.05
CA THR A 119 -17.66 24.48 -20.14
C THR A 119 -16.87 25.77 -20.16
N PHE A 120 -16.50 26.25 -21.35
CA PHE A 120 -15.68 27.44 -21.47
C PHE A 120 -15.91 28.17 -22.77
N VAL A 121 -15.60 29.47 -22.77
CA VAL A 121 -15.68 30.36 -23.93
C VAL A 121 -14.30 30.93 -24.19
N LEU A 122 -13.85 30.80 -25.43
CA LEU A 122 -12.64 31.42 -25.96
C LEU A 122 -13.00 32.61 -26.84
N LYS A 123 -12.31 33.72 -26.66
CA LYS A 123 -12.38 34.87 -27.60
C LYS A 123 -11.18 34.83 -28.52
N ASN A 124 -11.41 34.87 -29.82
CA ASN A 124 -10.34 34.81 -30.84
C ASN A 124 -9.59 36.14 -30.92
N THR A 125 -8.91 36.48 -29.86
CA THR A 125 -8.06 37.67 -29.77
C THR A 125 -6.97 37.43 -28.71
N LYS A 126 -5.79 37.95 -28.98
CA LYS A 126 -4.72 37.99 -27.97
C LYS A 126 -4.84 39.29 -27.20
N ASN A 127 -5.16 39.22 -25.90
CA ASN A 127 -5.14 40.38 -25.02
C ASN A 127 -4.75 39.98 -23.59
N ASP A 128 -4.44 40.98 -22.77
CA ASP A 128 -4.04 40.82 -21.36
C ASP A 128 -5.19 41.06 -20.39
N GLU A 129 -6.44 41.01 -20.84
CA GLU A 129 -7.59 41.12 -19.98
C GLU A 129 -7.79 39.89 -19.11
N THR A 130 -8.40 40.06 -17.93
CA THR A 130 -8.73 38.96 -17.02
C THR A 130 -9.88 38.12 -17.59
N GLY A 131 -9.75 36.80 -17.46
CA GLY A 131 -10.86 35.86 -17.64
C GLY A 131 -11.60 35.60 -16.33
N THR A 132 -12.83 35.07 -16.46
CA THR A 132 -13.70 34.71 -15.33
C THR A 132 -13.79 33.19 -15.21
N TYR A 133 -13.54 32.66 -14.00
CA TYR A 133 -13.48 31.22 -13.76
C TYR A 133 -14.35 30.84 -12.56
N LEU A 134 -15.17 29.77 -12.70
CA LEU A 134 -15.96 29.21 -11.63
C LEU A 134 -15.50 27.79 -11.30
N ARG A 135 -15.19 27.54 -10.02
CA ARG A 135 -14.77 26.22 -9.54
C ARG A 135 -15.90 25.56 -8.75
N LEU A 136 -16.73 24.79 -9.46
CA LEU A 136 -17.90 24.13 -8.87
C LEU A 136 -17.65 22.66 -8.48
N SER A 137 -16.44 22.16 -8.65
CA SER A 137 -16.07 20.75 -8.42
C SER A 137 -16.29 20.25 -6.98
N ALA A 138 -16.37 21.13 -6.00
CA ALA A 138 -16.63 20.81 -4.60
C ALA A 138 -18.13 20.73 -4.24
N PHE A 139 -19.02 21.29 -5.06
CA PHE A 139 -20.45 21.33 -4.81
C PHE A 139 -21.13 20.08 -5.37
N LYS A 140 -21.49 19.15 -4.48
CA LYS A 140 -22.16 17.89 -4.83
C LYS A 140 -23.67 18.11 -5.00
N GLY A 141 -24.30 17.34 -5.89
CA GLY A 141 -25.76 17.34 -6.09
C GLY A 141 -26.23 17.54 -7.52
N GLY A 142 -25.37 17.29 -8.50
CA GLY A 142 -25.72 17.29 -9.92
C GLY A 142 -25.96 18.68 -10.51
N MET A 143 -26.51 18.70 -11.73
CA MET A 143 -26.65 19.92 -12.53
C MET A 143 -27.51 21.01 -11.90
N MET A 144 -28.47 20.64 -11.06
CA MET A 144 -29.34 21.62 -10.39
C MET A 144 -28.51 22.48 -9.42
N ILE A 145 -27.68 21.87 -8.59
CA ILE A 145 -26.77 22.60 -7.68
C ILE A 145 -25.74 23.40 -8.46
N GLN A 146 -25.21 22.84 -9.56
CA GLN A 146 -24.24 23.52 -10.41
C GLN A 146 -24.88 24.83 -11.00
N ALA A 147 -26.12 24.76 -11.49
CA ALA A 147 -26.84 25.91 -12.01
C ALA A 147 -27.11 26.97 -10.94
N GLU A 148 -27.54 26.54 -9.75
CA GLU A 148 -27.78 27.45 -8.59
C GLU A 148 -26.48 28.20 -8.23
N LYS A 149 -25.34 27.52 -8.16
CA LYS A 149 -24.04 28.13 -7.86
C LYS A 149 -23.55 29.10 -8.94
N VAL A 150 -23.87 28.85 -10.19
CA VAL A 150 -23.59 29.81 -11.27
C VAL A 150 -24.44 31.07 -11.09
N GLN A 151 -25.75 30.95 -10.79
CA GLN A 151 -26.65 32.10 -10.55
C GLN A 151 -26.20 32.89 -9.32
N GLU A 152 -25.84 32.23 -8.23
CA GLU A 152 -25.28 32.87 -7.03
C GLU A 152 -24.02 33.69 -7.36
N ALA A 153 -23.09 33.12 -8.14
CA ALA A 153 -21.84 33.80 -8.52
C ALA A 153 -22.09 35.00 -9.49
N ILE A 154 -23.18 34.97 -10.27
CA ILE A 154 -23.60 36.11 -11.11
C ILE A 154 -24.18 37.22 -10.23
N ALA A 155 -24.99 36.85 -9.24
CA ALA A 155 -25.63 37.78 -8.32
C ALA A 155 -24.65 38.40 -7.31
N ASP A 156 -23.73 37.59 -6.81
CA ASP A 156 -22.66 38.01 -5.89
C ASP A 156 -21.27 37.63 -6.42
N PRO A 157 -20.56 38.53 -7.09
CA PRO A 157 -19.19 38.30 -7.55
C PRO A 157 -18.13 38.12 -6.44
N GLY A 158 -18.53 38.26 -5.15
CA GLY A 158 -17.66 38.04 -3.98
C GLY A 158 -17.60 36.62 -3.49
N VAL A 159 -18.31 35.66 -4.09
CA VAL A 159 -18.27 34.26 -3.71
C VAL A 159 -16.87 33.65 -3.87
N LYS A 160 -16.43 32.82 -2.92
CA LYS A 160 -15.07 32.27 -2.83
C LYS A 160 -14.69 31.29 -3.97
N TYR A 161 -15.65 30.83 -4.74
CA TYR A 161 -15.43 29.89 -5.84
C TYR A 161 -15.47 30.57 -7.23
N LEU A 162 -15.60 31.92 -7.29
CA LEU A 162 -15.39 32.72 -8.49
C LEU A 162 -14.01 33.36 -8.46
N TYR A 163 -13.25 33.15 -9.53
CA TYR A 163 -11.91 33.69 -9.71
C TYR A 163 -11.82 34.58 -10.93
N ARG A 164 -11.04 35.65 -10.82
CA ARG A 164 -10.70 36.53 -11.93
C ARG A 164 -9.18 36.65 -12.02
N THR A 165 -8.60 36.12 -13.09
CA THR A 165 -7.15 36.13 -13.25
C THR A 165 -6.75 36.32 -14.71
N ASN A 166 -5.57 36.88 -14.90
CA ASN A 166 -4.95 36.96 -16.22
C ASN A 166 -4.36 35.57 -16.59
N GLN A 167 -4.67 35.10 -17.77
CA GLN A 167 -4.18 33.78 -18.23
C GLN A 167 -2.66 33.70 -18.37
N THR A 168 -1.93 34.82 -18.46
CA THR A 168 -0.47 34.89 -18.44
C THR A 168 0.11 34.25 -17.17
N ASN A 169 -0.63 34.28 -16.05
CA ASN A 169 -0.24 33.65 -14.80
C ASN A 169 -0.05 32.13 -14.94
N PHE A 170 -0.79 31.47 -15.82
CA PHE A 170 -0.68 30.03 -16.04
C PHE A 170 0.65 29.64 -16.67
N THR A 171 1.29 30.55 -17.40
CA THR A 171 2.60 30.31 -18.04
C THR A 171 3.75 30.23 -17.04
N PHE A 172 3.58 30.73 -15.81
CA PHE A 172 4.59 30.62 -14.76
C PHE A 172 4.68 29.20 -14.19
N ILE A 173 3.60 28.41 -14.30
CA ILE A 173 3.56 27.05 -13.81
C ILE A 173 4.03 26.10 -14.95
N PRO A 174 5.01 25.22 -14.70
CA PRO A 174 5.48 24.25 -15.68
C PRO A 174 4.36 23.40 -16.27
N GLY A 175 4.33 23.24 -17.60
CA GLY A 175 3.25 22.54 -18.30
C GLY A 175 2.00 23.39 -18.50
N THR A 176 2.03 24.66 -18.09
CA THR A 176 0.95 25.65 -18.28
C THR A 176 -0.44 25.15 -17.88
N PRO A 177 -0.63 24.52 -16.70
CA PRO A 177 -1.96 24.08 -16.27
C PRO A 177 -2.88 25.30 -16.08
N ILE A 178 -4.16 25.15 -16.40
CA ILE A 178 -5.15 26.20 -16.20
C ILE A 178 -5.59 26.23 -14.72
N ALA A 179 -4.63 26.54 -13.85
CA ALA A 179 -4.80 26.58 -12.40
C ALA A 179 -5.23 27.99 -11.95
N TYR A 180 -6.40 28.43 -12.36
CA TYR A 180 -6.92 29.79 -12.13
C TYR A 180 -7.16 30.14 -10.65
N TRP A 181 -7.19 29.13 -9.77
CA TRP A 181 -7.31 29.28 -8.31
C TRP A 181 -5.97 29.35 -7.59
N ALA A 182 -4.83 29.26 -8.32
CA ALA A 182 -3.52 29.31 -7.70
C ALA A 182 -3.25 30.67 -7.06
N PRO A 183 -2.87 30.72 -5.75
CA PRO A 183 -2.52 31.97 -5.08
C PRO A 183 -1.31 32.63 -5.73
N GLY A 184 -1.28 33.98 -5.67
CA GLY A 184 -0.14 34.75 -6.18
C GLY A 184 1.20 34.38 -5.57
N ALA A 185 1.19 33.90 -4.31
CA ALA A 185 2.38 33.39 -3.63
C ALA A 185 2.97 32.15 -4.33
N VAL A 186 2.16 31.19 -4.74
CA VAL A 186 2.59 30.01 -5.50
C VAL A 186 3.10 30.40 -6.89
N LEU A 187 2.43 31.29 -7.58
CA LEU A 187 2.89 31.78 -8.88
C LEU A 187 4.25 32.44 -8.79
N ARG A 188 4.50 33.25 -7.74
CA ARG A 188 5.82 33.85 -7.46
C ARG A 188 6.87 32.78 -7.15
N ALA A 189 6.48 31.72 -6.41
CA ALA A 189 7.38 30.63 -6.08
C ALA A 189 7.88 29.93 -7.36
N PHE A 190 7.01 29.62 -8.31
CA PHE A 190 7.40 29.04 -9.58
C PHE A 190 8.26 29.98 -10.44
N HIS A 191 7.94 31.26 -10.45
CA HIS A 191 8.64 32.24 -11.29
C HIS A 191 10.09 32.53 -10.82
N LYS A 192 10.29 32.55 -9.50
CA LYS A 192 11.55 33.05 -8.89
C LYS A 192 12.50 31.95 -8.40
N ASN A 193 12.05 30.70 -8.27
CA ASN A 193 12.81 29.68 -7.57
C ASN A 193 13.21 28.50 -8.44
N THR A 194 14.21 27.78 -7.93
CA THR A 194 14.81 26.64 -8.59
C THR A 194 13.95 25.40 -8.43
N PRO A 195 13.57 24.70 -9.49
CA PRO A 195 12.83 23.45 -9.37
C PRO A 195 13.69 22.33 -8.80
N ILE A 196 13.04 21.34 -8.16
CA ILE A 196 13.71 20.20 -7.52
C ILE A 196 14.65 19.47 -8.49
N TYR A 197 14.34 19.41 -9.77
CA TYR A 197 15.16 18.68 -10.75
C TYR A 197 16.62 19.13 -10.80
N ASN A 198 16.95 20.33 -10.33
CA ASN A 198 18.34 20.81 -10.22
C ASN A 198 19.07 20.23 -8.99
N ILE A 199 18.34 19.63 -8.05
CA ILE A 199 18.86 19.08 -6.79
C ILE A 199 18.81 17.57 -6.80
N ALA A 200 17.70 16.98 -7.27
CA ALA A 200 17.45 15.55 -7.33
C ALA A 200 16.73 15.18 -8.62
N ARG A 201 17.09 14.04 -9.18
CA ARG A 201 16.44 13.45 -10.35
C ARG A 201 15.68 12.22 -9.92
N PHE A 202 14.47 12.09 -10.43
CA PHE A 202 13.60 10.96 -10.13
C PHE A 202 13.33 10.13 -11.37
N ARG A 203 13.17 8.83 -11.20
CA ARG A 203 12.87 7.90 -12.29
C ARG A 203 11.74 6.97 -11.92
N ILE A 204 10.99 6.55 -12.92
CA ILE A 204 10.07 5.43 -12.83
C ILE A 204 10.91 4.15 -12.74
N GLY A 205 10.54 3.27 -11.82
CA GLY A 205 11.30 2.07 -11.56
C GLY A 205 11.05 0.93 -12.53
N LEU A 206 11.58 -0.21 -12.16
CA LEU A 206 11.54 -1.46 -12.89
C LEU A 206 10.11 -1.95 -13.12
N VAL A 207 9.80 -2.29 -14.36
CA VAL A 207 8.63 -3.10 -14.71
C VAL A 207 9.11 -4.53 -14.91
N THR A 208 8.75 -5.45 -14.01
CA THR A 208 9.22 -6.83 -14.01
C THR A 208 8.64 -7.69 -15.13
N GLY A 209 7.51 -7.28 -15.70
CA GLY A 209 6.76 -8.05 -16.71
C GLY A 209 5.93 -9.19 -16.11
N ASP A 210 6.38 -9.81 -15.03
CA ASP A 210 5.68 -10.84 -14.28
C ASP A 210 6.01 -10.74 -12.78
N SER A 211 5.22 -9.96 -12.05
CA SER A 211 5.42 -9.79 -10.60
C SER A 211 5.17 -11.07 -9.80
N MET A 212 4.32 -11.98 -10.29
CA MET A 212 4.06 -13.25 -9.60
C MET A 212 5.28 -14.18 -9.64
N ARG A 213 6.10 -14.07 -10.67
CA ARG A 213 7.34 -14.84 -10.83
C ARG A 213 8.54 -14.17 -10.16
N PHE A 214 8.67 -12.84 -10.30
CA PHE A 214 9.92 -12.15 -9.96
C PHE A 214 9.89 -11.36 -8.65
N VAL A 215 8.74 -11.23 -7.99
CA VAL A 215 8.62 -10.48 -6.72
C VAL A 215 8.04 -11.36 -5.62
N ARG A 216 8.58 -11.26 -4.41
CA ARG A 216 8.12 -11.94 -3.20
C ARG A 216 8.03 -10.97 -2.03
N TYR A 217 7.20 -11.29 -1.06
CA TYR A 217 7.46 -10.77 0.28
C TYR A 217 8.75 -11.39 0.81
N TRP A 218 9.54 -10.62 1.53
CA TRP A 218 10.81 -11.11 2.06
C TRP A 218 10.65 -12.37 2.93
N SER A 219 9.54 -12.48 3.62
CA SER A 219 9.20 -13.58 4.51
C SER A 219 8.88 -14.90 3.80
N GLU A 220 8.64 -14.87 2.49
CA GLU A 220 8.35 -16.08 1.69
C GLU A 220 9.61 -16.87 1.33
N VAL A 221 10.77 -16.23 1.32
CA VAL A 221 12.03 -16.81 0.82
C VAL A 221 13.01 -17.10 1.96
N LYS A 222 14.04 -17.88 1.68
CA LYS A 222 15.14 -18.08 2.65
C LYS A 222 15.82 -16.73 2.93
N PHE A 223 15.91 -16.35 4.19
CA PHE A 223 16.54 -15.08 4.57
C PHE A 223 18.00 -15.00 4.12
N THR A 224 18.70 -16.13 4.17
CA THR A 224 20.09 -16.25 3.70
C THR A 224 20.24 -16.05 2.19
N ALA A 225 19.17 -16.15 1.40
CA ALA A 225 19.19 -15.90 -0.05
C ALA A 225 18.98 -14.42 -0.41
N ILE A 226 18.73 -13.55 0.58
CA ILE A 226 18.53 -12.12 0.38
C ILE A 226 19.89 -11.40 0.45
N GLY A 227 20.18 -10.58 -0.57
CA GLY A 227 21.34 -9.68 -0.62
C GLY A 227 21.03 -8.37 0.08
N LEU A 228 21.32 -8.31 1.39
CA LEU A 228 21.21 -7.08 2.18
C LEU A 228 22.53 -6.28 2.11
N ASN A 229 22.42 -4.94 2.33
CA ASN A 229 23.54 -4.01 2.38
C ASN A 229 24.42 -3.98 1.13
N ILE A 230 23.82 -4.23 -0.02
CA ILE A 230 24.47 -4.16 -1.34
C ILE A 230 24.47 -2.69 -1.80
N SER A 231 25.60 -2.18 -2.30
CA SER A 231 25.74 -0.77 -2.68
C SER A 231 25.71 -0.54 -4.20
N ASN A 232 25.84 -1.60 -5.02
CA ASN A 232 25.90 -1.49 -6.47
C ASN A 232 25.69 -2.85 -7.18
N ASP A 233 25.51 -2.81 -8.50
CA ASP A 233 25.29 -4.00 -9.32
C ASP A 233 26.46 -5.00 -9.29
N TYR A 234 27.70 -4.53 -9.13
CA TYR A 234 28.86 -5.42 -9.04
C TYR A 234 28.79 -6.27 -7.77
N GLU A 235 28.56 -5.64 -6.61
CA GLU A 235 28.37 -6.35 -5.34
C GLU A 235 27.17 -7.31 -5.40
N ALA A 236 26.05 -6.89 -6.01
CA ALA A 236 24.91 -7.75 -6.22
C ALA A 236 25.27 -9.03 -6.98
N ARG A 237 26.06 -8.89 -8.06
CA ARG A 237 26.50 -10.03 -8.88
C ARG A 237 27.46 -10.97 -8.14
N VAL A 238 28.46 -10.43 -7.46
CA VAL A 238 29.45 -11.25 -6.75
C VAL A 238 28.90 -11.91 -5.51
N SER A 239 27.84 -11.35 -4.89
CA SER A 239 27.16 -11.92 -3.73
C SER A 239 26.51 -13.28 -4.02
N ARG A 240 26.23 -13.60 -5.28
CA ARG A 240 25.49 -14.78 -5.74
C ARG A 240 24.10 -14.93 -5.12
N LYS A 241 23.59 -13.90 -4.42
CA LYS A 241 22.24 -13.90 -3.87
C LYS A 241 21.21 -13.84 -4.99
N LYS A 242 20.01 -14.33 -4.70
CA LYS A 242 18.91 -14.35 -5.67
C LYS A 242 17.97 -13.17 -5.47
N TRP A 243 17.64 -12.86 -4.24
CA TRP A 243 16.64 -11.90 -3.84
C TRP A 243 17.29 -10.62 -3.32
N PHE A 244 16.77 -9.48 -3.72
CA PHE A 244 17.25 -8.16 -3.27
C PHE A 244 16.09 -7.29 -2.81
N PRO A 245 16.28 -6.45 -1.76
CA PRO A 245 15.24 -5.55 -1.27
C PRO A 245 14.63 -4.71 -2.40
N TYR A 246 13.31 -4.58 -2.38
CA TYR A 246 12.55 -3.98 -3.47
C TYR A 246 11.47 -3.03 -2.98
N GLN A 247 11.51 -1.78 -3.41
CA GLN A 247 10.49 -0.77 -3.14
C GLN A 247 9.33 -0.94 -4.14
N LYS A 248 8.13 -1.24 -3.64
CA LYS A 248 6.93 -1.49 -4.48
C LYS A 248 5.75 -0.56 -4.16
N GLY A 249 5.99 0.59 -3.53
CA GLY A 249 4.94 1.45 -3.03
C GLY A 249 4.33 0.91 -1.73
N GLY A 250 3.03 1.03 -1.56
CA GLY A 250 2.31 0.59 -0.37
C GLY A 250 1.39 1.68 0.18
N ASP A 251 0.90 1.47 1.39
CA ASP A 251 -0.01 2.36 2.09
C ASP A 251 0.62 3.73 2.38
N PHE A 252 -0.24 4.69 2.74
CA PHE A 252 0.21 6.02 3.15
C PHE A 252 1.19 5.92 4.31
N ARG A 253 2.42 6.37 4.08
CA ARG A 253 3.47 6.40 5.08
C ARG A 253 4.53 7.44 4.72
N LYS A 254 4.79 8.37 5.64
CA LYS A 254 5.85 9.38 5.53
C LYS A 254 7.16 8.85 6.15
N TRP A 255 8.28 9.45 5.78
CA TRP A 255 9.61 9.32 6.34
C TRP A 255 10.30 7.98 6.12
N PHE A 256 9.80 6.85 6.65
CA PHE A 256 10.45 5.54 6.54
C PHE A 256 9.43 4.40 6.55
N GLY A 257 9.70 3.31 5.79
CA GLY A 257 8.92 2.07 5.81
C GLY A 257 8.46 1.58 4.43
N ASN A 258 7.46 0.67 4.43
CA ASN A 258 6.98 -0.09 3.28
C ASN A 258 8.07 -0.99 2.63
N ASN A 259 9.04 -1.43 3.44
CA ASN A 259 10.16 -2.29 3.05
C ASN A 259 9.75 -3.76 3.21
N LEU A 260 8.88 -4.28 2.35
CA LEU A 260 8.29 -5.61 2.51
C LEU A 260 8.66 -6.59 1.41
N PHE A 261 9.18 -6.10 0.28
CA PHE A 261 9.35 -6.91 -0.91
C PHE A 261 10.83 -7.16 -1.24
N VAL A 262 11.04 -8.26 -1.95
CA VAL A 262 12.30 -8.60 -2.60
C VAL A 262 12.04 -8.95 -4.06
N VAL A 263 13.02 -8.68 -4.92
CA VAL A 263 12.97 -8.98 -6.35
C VAL A 263 14.07 -9.97 -6.72
N ASN A 264 13.77 -10.90 -7.61
CA ASN A 264 14.79 -11.80 -8.19
C ASN A 264 15.69 -11.00 -9.16
N TRP A 265 16.90 -10.71 -8.70
CA TRP A 265 17.93 -10.03 -9.49
C TRP A 265 19.20 -10.87 -9.63
N LYS A 266 19.10 -12.19 -9.52
CA LYS A 266 20.21 -13.11 -9.67
C LYS A 266 20.92 -12.88 -11.01
N ASN A 267 22.26 -12.86 -10.98
CA ASN A 267 23.08 -12.63 -12.17
C ASN A 267 22.65 -11.39 -12.98
N ASP A 268 22.47 -10.26 -12.29
CA ASP A 268 22.04 -8.98 -12.91
C ASP A 268 20.66 -9.10 -13.60
N GLY A 269 19.73 -9.82 -12.97
CA GLY A 269 18.36 -9.97 -13.47
C GLY A 269 18.26 -10.81 -14.76
N TYR A 270 19.18 -11.73 -14.98
CA TYR A 270 19.27 -12.53 -16.21
C TYR A 270 17.94 -13.14 -16.63
N GLU A 271 17.24 -13.83 -15.73
CA GLU A 271 15.94 -14.45 -16.05
C GLU A 271 14.92 -13.42 -16.53
N MET A 272 14.82 -12.29 -15.84
CA MET A 272 13.88 -11.21 -16.16
C MET A 272 14.21 -10.53 -17.49
N LYS A 273 15.50 -10.32 -17.77
CA LYS A 273 16.01 -9.71 -18.99
C LYS A 273 15.90 -10.63 -20.22
N HIS A 274 15.55 -11.90 -20.03
CA HIS A 274 15.33 -12.88 -21.10
C HIS A 274 13.90 -13.42 -21.15
N ASP A 275 12.99 -12.91 -20.32
CA ASP A 275 11.57 -13.27 -20.36
C ASP A 275 10.82 -12.46 -21.43
N ASN A 276 10.52 -13.11 -22.56
CA ASN A 276 9.94 -12.47 -23.73
C ASN A 276 8.48 -12.89 -23.98
N TYR A 277 7.70 -12.01 -24.57
CA TYR A 277 6.45 -12.41 -25.24
C TYR A 277 6.75 -13.31 -26.46
N SER A 278 5.77 -14.10 -26.89
CA SER A 278 5.89 -14.81 -28.17
C SER A 278 6.24 -13.80 -29.29
N GLY A 279 7.48 -13.87 -29.81
CA GLY A 279 7.96 -12.98 -30.87
C GLY A 279 9.00 -11.94 -30.47
N SER A 280 9.87 -12.19 -29.52
CA SER A 280 11.09 -11.41 -29.21
C SER A 280 10.93 -10.11 -28.39
N ARG A 281 9.73 -9.60 -28.15
CA ARG A 281 9.58 -8.40 -27.31
C ARG A 281 9.77 -8.73 -25.84
N LEU A 282 10.71 -8.06 -25.18
CA LEU A 282 10.95 -8.19 -23.75
C LEU A 282 9.73 -7.73 -22.94
N LYS A 283 9.34 -8.49 -21.91
CA LYS A 283 8.24 -8.15 -20.99
C LYS A 283 8.65 -7.08 -19.97
N SER A 284 9.88 -7.16 -19.50
CA SER A 284 10.44 -6.23 -18.52
C SER A 284 11.10 -5.02 -19.15
N HIS A 285 11.16 -3.90 -18.44
CA HIS A 285 11.84 -2.68 -18.88
C HIS A 285 12.14 -1.74 -17.69
N ASN A 286 12.77 -0.59 -17.95
CA ASN A 286 13.18 0.42 -16.96
C ASN A 286 14.11 -0.14 -15.88
N PHE A 287 15.17 -0.81 -16.24
CA PHE A 287 16.09 -1.46 -15.29
C PHE A 287 16.84 -0.46 -14.39
N ASN A 288 17.13 0.76 -14.88
CA ASN A 288 17.69 1.89 -14.11
C ASN A 288 18.88 1.53 -13.20
N GLY A 289 19.86 0.75 -13.72
CA GLY A 289 20.97 0.22 -12.93
C GLY A 289 21.81 1.27 -12.20
N ASP A 290 21.94 2.48 -12.79
CA ASP A 290 22.64 3.63 -12.19
C ASP A 290 21.93 4.22 -10.95
N PHE A 291 20.67 3.85 -10.71
CA PHE A 291 19.88 4.22 -9.55
C PHE A 291 19.67 3.04 -8.58
N ALA A 292 19.80 1.80 -9.05
CA ALA A 292 19.67 0.61 -8.22
C ALA A 292 20.70 0.61 -7.09
N PHE A 293 20.30 0.10 -5.94
CA PHE A 293 21.10 -0.04 -4.73
C PHE A 293 21.61 1.27 -4.11
N GLN A 294 21.23 2.43 -4.63
CA GLN A 294 21.58 3.72 -4.10
C GLN A 294 20.59 4.17 -3.01
N GLN A 295 21.05 5.00 -2.08
CA GLN A 295 20.12 5.66 -1.16
C GLN A 295 19.34 6.76 -1.85
N GLY A 296 18.10 7.03 -1.40
CA GLY A 296 17.27 8.04 -2.03
C GLY A 296 15.91 8.25 -1.40
N ILE A 297 15.03 8.87 -2.17
CA ILE A 297 13.65 9.17 -1.77
C ILE A 297 12.70 8.46 -2.73
N THR A 298 11.65 7.86 -2.17
CA THR A 298 10.59 7.18 -2.90
C THR A 298 9.20 7.60 -2.42
N TRP A 299 8.18 7.30 -3.21
CA TRP A 299 6.77 7.49 -2.87
C TRP A 299 5.90 6.45 -3.61
N THR A 300 4.63 6.36 -3.26
CA THR A 300 3.66 5.55 -4.00
C THR A 300 3.11 6.35 -5.17
N LYS A 301 3.33 5.87 -6.40
CA LYS A 301 2.98 6.59 -7.65
C LYS A 301 1.49 6.88 -7.77
N ILE A 302 0.63 5.95 -7.37
CA ILE A 302 -0.82 6.07 -7.43
C ILE A 302 -1.38 6.04 -6.03
N SER A 303 -2.02 7.12 -5.60
CA SER A 303 -2.64 7.24 -4.28
C SER A 303 -3.95 8.01 -4.37
N SER A 304 -4.97 7.56 -3.64
CA SER A 304 -6.24 8.29 -3.50
C SER A 304 -6.17 9.43 -2.47
N GLY A 305 -5.09 9.48 -1.69
CA GLY A 305 -4.83 10.51 -0.68
C GLY A 305 -3.61 11.37 -1.01
N ALA A 306 -3.10 12.06 0.00
CA ALA A 306 -1.90 12.87 -0.09
C ALA A 306 -0.67 12.05 -0.52
N ALA A 307 0.26 12.68 -1.23
CA ALA A 307 1.56 12.10 -1.49
C ALA A 307 2.34 11.96 -0.18
N SER A 308 3.05 10.85 -0.02
CA SER A 308 3.89 10.58 1.15
C SER A 308 5.24 10.07 0.70
N PHE A 309 6.29 10.71 1.18
CA PHE A 309 7.65 10.45 0.76
C PHE A 309 8.45 9.74 1.84
N ARG A 310 9.24 8.75 1.42
CA ARG A 310 10.03 7.89 2.31
C ARG A 310 11.50 7.92 1.91
N PHE A 311 12.36 7.91 2.91
CA PHE A 311 13.78 7.63 2.71
C PHE A 311 13.99 6.14 2.48
N VAL A 312 14.84 5.81 1.52
CA VAL A 312 15.29 4.46 1.22
C VAL A 312 16.80 4.41 1.39
N PRO A 313 17.32 3.58 2.31
CA PRO A 313 18.75 3.38 2.44
C PRO A 313 19.34 2.67 1.21
N SER A 314 20.66 2.58 1.13
CA SER A 314 21.33 1.78 0.09
C SER A 314 20.91 0.32 0.17
N GLY A 315 20.97 -0.39 -0.96
CA GLY A 315 20.69 -1.82 -1.04
C GLY A 315 19.33 -2.19 -1.62
N TYR A 316 18.58 -1.22 -2.13
CA TYR A 316 17.26 -1.46 -2.71
C TYR A 316 17.22 -1.23 -4.21
N MET A 317 16.39 -2.00 -4.87
CA MET A 317 15.83 -1.72 -6.17
C MET A 317 14.42 -1.13 -6.03
N PHE A 318 13.81 -0.63 -7.11
CA PHE A 318 12.53 0.05 -7.03
C PHE A 318 11.63 -0.25 -8.24
N ASP A 319 10.33 -0.36 -7.96
CA ASP A 319 9.24 -0.72 -8.89
C ASP A 319 8.69 0.52 -9.61
N ASP A 320 8.02 0.30 -10.74
CA ASP A 320 7.24 1.32 -11.45
C ASP A 320 6.20 2.00 -10.54
N ALA A 321 5.61 1.26 -9.60
CA ALA A 321 4.66 1.80 -8.62
C ALA A 321 5.34 2.63 -7.51
N SER A 322 6.67 2.62 -7.43
CA SER A 322 7.47 3.31 -6.42
C SER A 322 8.62 4.08 -7.07
N PRO A 323 8.37 5.21 -7.75
CA PRO A 323 9.41 6.01 -8.34
C PRO A 323 10.47 6.40 -7.31
N PHE A 324 11.69 6.60 -7.78
CA PHE A 324 12.84 6.79 -6.90
C PHE A 324 13.74 7.92 -7.38
N GLY A 325 14.29 8.67 -6.43
CA GLY A 325 15.30 9.70 -6.66
C GLY A 325 16.52 9.52 -5.80
N LYS A 326 17.69 9.39 -6.44
CA LYS A 326 18.98 9.35 -5.75
C LYS A 326 19.28 10.68 -5.07
N ILE A 327 19.68 10.65 -3.79
CA ILE A 327 20.00 11.85 -3.02
C ILE A 327 21.21 11.65 -2.10
N THR A 328 21.96 12.73 -1.88
CA THR A 328 23.05 12.78 -0.91
C THR A 328 22.54 13.20 0.49
N ASP A 329 23.17 12.75 1.56
CA ASP A 329 22.79 13.07 2.94
C ASP A 329 22.64 14.59 3.18
N LYS A 330 23.52 15.39 2.61
CA LYS A 330 23.50 16.85 2.78
C LYS A 330 22.19 17.51 2.32
N LYS A 331 21.51 16.91 1.32
CA LYS A 331 20.28 17.48 0.74
C LYS A 331 19.03 16.72 1.15
N ARG A 332 19.20 15.52 1.70
CA ARG A 332 18.11 14.60 2.03
C ARG A 332 17.11 15.20 3.00
N ASP A 333 17.62 15.68 4.13
CA ASP A 333 16.79 16.08 5.28
C ASP A 333 15.88 17.25 4.92
N PHE A 334 16.44 18.28 4.27
CA PHE A 334 15.66 19.42 3.81
C PHE A 334 14.64 19.04 2.74
N LEU A 335 15.04 18.23 1.75
CA LEU A 335 14.13 17.81 0.68
C LEU A 335 13.02 16.89 1.20
N MET A 336 13.32 15.99 2.13
CA MET A 336 12.33 15.13 2.78
C MET A 336 11.31 15.96 3.57
N ALA A 337 11.75 16.98 4.30
CA ALA A 337 10.90 17.89 5.05
C ALA A 337 9.94 18.63 4.11
N PHE A 338 10.46 19.21 3.04
CA PHE A 338 9.64 19.90 2.04
C PHE A 338 8.62 18.96 1.38
N LEU A 339 9.08 17.81 0.89
CA LEU A 339 8.23 16.84 0.18
C LEU A 339 7.10 16.29 1.05
N ASN A 340 7.32 16.13 2.37
CA ASN A 340 6.27 15.66 3.30
C ASN A 340 5.40 16.79 3.88
N SER A 341 5.66 18.06 3.53
CA SER A 341 4.87 19.20 4.00
C SER A 341 3.51 19.31 3.31
N LYS A 342 2.56 19.97 3.95
CA LYS A 342 1.27 20.34 3.36
C LYS A 342 1.40 21.25 2.15
N VAL A 343 2.44 22.07 2.11
CA VAL A 343 2.75 22.96 0.97
C VAL A 343 3.00 22.13 -0.30
N THR A 344 3.79 21.06 -0.21
CA THR A 344 4.03 20.16 -1.34
C THR A 344 2.74 19.55 -1.85
N ASN A 345 1.90 18.99 -0.97
CA ASN A 345 0.63 18.40 -1.37
C ASN A 345 -0.33 19.43 -2.00
N TYR A 346 -0.36 20.65 -1.48
CA TYR A 346 -1.14 21.75 -2.05
C TYR A 346 -0.67 22.10 -3.47
N ILE A 347 0.64 22.27 -3.67
CA ILE A 347 1.20 22.59 -4.98
C ILE A 347 1.01 21.42 -5.98
N LEU A 348 1.16 20.17 -5.54
CA LEU A 348 0.89 19.00 -6.37
C LEU A 348 -0.58 18.94 -6.84
N GLY A 349 -1.52 19.32 -6.00
CA GLY A 349 -2.93 19.45 -6.37
C GLY A 349 -3.19 20.54 -7.42
N LEU A 350 -2.34 21.57 -7.51
CA LEU A 350 -2.39 22.58 -8.55
C LEU A 350 -1.77 22.09 -9.87
N LEU A 351 -0.64 21.38 -9.80
CA LEU A 351 0.08 20.85 -10.97
C LEU A 351 -0.66 19.70 -11.65
N ASN A 352 -1.22 18.81 -10.85
CA ASN A 352 -1.87 17.60 -11.35
C ASN A 352 -2.95 17.11 -10.37
N PRO A 353 -4.21 17.48 -10.57
CA PRO A 353 -5.33 17.04 -9.72
C PRO A 353 -5.72 15.57 -9.94
N THR A 354 -4.87 14.75 -10.58
CA THR A 354 -5.07 13.31 -10.76
C THR A 354 -4.41 12.53 -9.62
N LEU A 355 -4.76 11.24 -9.50
CA LEU A 355 -4.21 10.34 -8.48
C LEU A 355 -2.76 9.88 -8.76
N ASN A 356 -2.12 10.38 -9.82
CA ASN A 356 -0.79 9.92 -10.27
C ASN A 356 0.29 10.94 -9.92
N TYR A 357 1.19 10.59 -9.02
CA TYR A 357 2.36 11.38 -8.68
C TYR A 357 3.57 10.94 -9.50
N LEU A 358 3.72 11.53 -10.69
CA LEU A 358 4.81 11.18 -11.62
C LEU A 358 6.13 11.89 -11.26
N PRO A 359 7.30 11.29 -11.54
CA PRO A 359 8.61 11.90 -11.32
C PRO A 359 8.73 13.33 -11.88
N GLY A 360 8.32 13.52 -13.12
CA GLY A 360 8.40 14.85 -13.76
C GLY A 360 7.55 15.92 -13.09
N THR A 361 6.46 15.57 -12.42
CA THR A 361 5.65 16.51 -11.63
C THR A 361 6.36 16.89 -10.34
N ILE A 362 6.94 15.90 -9.65
CA ILE A 362 7.71 16.15 -8.41
C ILE A 362 8.95 17.00 -8.70
N GLU A 363 9.66 16.73 -9.80
CA GLU A 363 10.84 17.47 -10.22
C GLU A 363 10.56 18.96 -10.53
N GLN A 364 9.33 19.29 -10.88
CA GLN A 364 8.90 20.66 -11.20
C GLN A 364 8.57 21.50 -9.97
N LEU A 365 8.43 20.92 -8.78
CA LEU A 365 8.12 21.68 -7.56
C LEU A 365 9.17 22.75 -7.31
N PRO A 366 8.77 24.01 -7.04
CA PRO A 366 9.69 25.11 -6.76
C PRO A 366 10.23 24.96 -5.34
N LEU A 367 11.54 24.86 -5.18
CA LEU A 367 12.17 24.75 -3.86
C LEU A 367 12.74 26.10 -3.44
N LEU A 368 12.19 26.67 -2.36
CA LEU A 368 12.66 27.90 -1.76
C LEU A 368 13.79 27.62 -0.75
N ARG A 369 14.76 28.51 -0.68
CA ARG A 369 15.77 28.48 0.39
C ARG A 369 15.18 29.03 1.67
N ALA A 370 15.42 28.34 2.77
CA ALA A 370 15.02 28.77 4.09
C ALA A 370 16.24 29.32 4.86
N GLU A 371 16.06 30.37 5.63
CA GLU A 371 17.11 30.90 6.51
C GLU A 371 17.38 29.96 7.69
N ASN A 372 16.42 29.15 8.09
CA ASN A 372 16.46 28.25 9.24
C ASN A 372 16.64 26.77 8.83
N GLU A 373 17.49 26.48 7.83
CA GLU A 373 17.75 25.12 7.33
C GLU A 373 18.18 24.14 8.46
N ASP A 374 18.91 24.60 9.46
CA ASP A 374 19.34 23.77 10.61
C ASP A 374 18.15 23.27 11.43
N GLN A 375 17.13 24.11 11.64
CA GLN A 375 15.93 23.74 12.36
C GLN A 375 15.10 22.73 11.55
N ILE A 376 14.93 22.96 10.26
CA ILE A 376 14.26 22.02 9.33
C ILE A 376 14.97 20.66 9.36
N THR A 377 16.30 20.66 9.25
CA THR A 377 17.11 19.44 9.29
C THR A 377 16.95 18.69 10.61
N LYS A 378 16.89 19.38 11.74
CA LYS A 378 16.66 18.78 13.06
C LYS A 378 15.31 18.08 13.13
N TYR A 379 14.22 18.72 12.72
CA TYR A 379 12.88 18.12 12.72
C TYR A 379 12.79 16.95 11.72
N ALA A 380 13.36 17.07 10.53
CA ALA A 380 13.39 16.01 9.54
C ALA A 380 14.13 14.76 10.04
N ARG A 381 15.30 14.91 10.66
CA ARG A 381 16.06 13.80 11.25
C ARG A 381 15.30 13.13 12.39
N SER A 382 14.69 13.92 13.27
CA SER A 382 13.87 13.41 14.36
C SER A 382 12.67 12.61 13.79
N SER A 383 11.98 13.13 12.78
CA SER A 383 10.85 12.44 12.13
C SER A 383 11.26 11.13 11.45
N LEU A 384 12.42 11.14 10.78
CA LEU A 384 12.98 9.94 10.16
C LEU A 384 13.35 8.88 11.20
N ALA A 385 14.01 9.28 12.31
CA ALA A 385 14.37 8.38 13.40
C ALA A 385 13.13 7.76 14.05
N VAL A 386 12.15 8.58 14.45
CA VAL A 386 10.89 8.12 15.04
C VAL A 386 10.14 7.13 14.13
N SER A 387 10.10 7.40 12.83
CA SER A 387 9.42 6.53 11.87
C SER A 387 10.19 5.24 11.61
N SER A 388 11.52 5.28 11.64
CA SER A 388 12.38 4.10 11.54
C SER A 388 12.27 3.22 12.78
N ASP A 389 12.33 3.81 13.97
CA ASP A 389 12.23 3.08 15.24
C ASP A 389 10.88 2.40 15.40
N GLU A 390 9.80 3.04 14.94
CA GLU A 390 8.47 2.41 14.92
C GLU A 390 8.40 1.26 13.92
N TRP A 391 8.99 1.42 12.73
CA TRP A 391 8.95 0.40 11.67
C TRP A 391 9.60 -0.91 12.08
N ILE A 392 10.74 -0.87 12.77
CA ILE A 392 11.49 -2.07 13.17
C ILE A 392 10.85 -2.87 14.31
N GLN A 393 9.75 -2.40 14.88
CA GLN A 393 9.04 -3.05 15.99
C GLN A 393 8.01 -4.09 15.54
N TYR A 394 7.79 -4.23 14.22
CA TYR A 394 6.81 -5.18 13.68
C TYR A 394 7.50 -6.42 13.09
N GLU A 395 7.00 -7.59 13.44
CA GLU A 395 7.50 -8.88 12.93
C GLU A 395 7.37 -9.03 11.40
N SER A 396 6.58 -8.20 10.75
CA SER A 396 6.42 -8.16 9.30
C SER A 396 7.62 -7.54 8.56
N THR A 397 8.59 -6.95 9.27
CA THR A 397 9.82 -6.39 8.70
C THR A 397 11.04 -7.28 9.00
N TRP A 398 11.99 -7.40 8.06
CA TRP A 398 13.26 -8.11 8.33
C TRP A 398 14.20 -7.37 9.26
N GLN A 399 13.91 -6.09 9.58
CA GLN A 399 14.65 -5.27 10.52
C GLN A 399 14.15 -5.44 11.96
N PHE A 400 13.09 -6.22 12.18
CA PHE A 400 12.55 -6.55 13.51
C PHE A 400 13.63 -7.14 14.40
N ARG A 401 13.73 -6.64 15.63
CA ARG A 401 14.72 -7.09 16.61
C ARG A 401 14.10 -7.70 17.85
N ASN A 402 13.27 -6.93 18.54
CA ASN A 402 12.64 -7.35 19.79
C ASN A 402 11.15 -7.02 19.76
N PHE A 403 10.36 -7.86 20.39
CA PHE A 403 8.93 -7.55 20.52
C PHE A 403 8.75 -6.43 21.58
N PRO A 404 7.99 -5.37 21.29
CA PRO A 404 7.95 -4.17 22.16
C PRO A 404 7.60 -4.44 23.61
N ILE A 405 6.59 -5.30 23.87
CA ILE A 405 6.18 -5.66 25.25
C ILE A 405 7.31 -6.36 26.04
N LEU A 406 8.31 -6.95 25.34
CA LEU A 406 9.44 -7.61 25.97
C LEU A 406 10.70 -6.71 26.09
N SER A 407 10.66 -5.51 25.55
CA SER A 407 11.87 -4.67 25.45
C SER A 407 12.51 -4.31 26.78
N HIS A 408 11.73 -4.19 27.85
CA HIS A 408 12.19 -3.80 29.18
C HIS A 408 12.20 -4.92 30.23
N ILE A 409 11.91 -6.16 29.83
CA ILE A 409 11.80 -7.30 30.77
C ILE A 409 13.10 -7.54 31.55
N ALA A 410 14.25 -7.38 30.88
CA ALA A 410 15.55 -7.58 31.52
C ALA A 410 15.81 -6.55 32.65
N GLU A 411 15.30 -5.33 32.51
CA GLU A 411 15.45 -4.24 33.50
C GLU A 411 14.68 -4.56 34.79
N HIS A 412 13.64 -5.38 34.70
CA HIS A 412 12.80 -5.82 35.81
C HIS A 412 13.12 -7.25 36.30
N ASN A 413 14.30 -7.79 35.97
CA ASN A 413 14.75 -9.13 36.35
C ASN A 413 13.72 -10.24 36.07
N ARG A 414 12.94 -10.08 34.97
CA ARG A 414 11.81 -10.98 34.60
C ARG A 414 10.73 -11.08 35.68
N ASN A 415 10.58 -10.09 36.52
CA ASN A 415 9.54 -9.97 37.54
C ASN A 415 8.66 -8.76 37.19
N TRP A 416 7.78 -8.96 36.20
CA TRP A 416 6.92 -7.89 35.68
C TRP A 416 5.64 -8.53 35.10
N THR A 417 4.56 -7.73 34.96
CA THR A 417 3.32 -8.22 34.34
C THR A 417 3.24 -7.80 32.88
N VAL A 418 2.50 -8.56 32.07
CA VAL A 418 2.19 -8.19 30.67
C VAL A 418 1.43 -6.88 30.61
N GLU A 419 0.56 -6.60 31.60
CA GLU A 419 -0.17 -5.34 31.68
C GLU A 419 0.76 -4.15 31.89
N ALA A 420 1.70 -4.26 32.85
CA ALA A 420 2.68 -3.19 33.12
C ALA A 420 3.58 -2.97 31.90
N ALA A 421 4.06 -4.04 31.28
CA ALA A 421 4.86 -3.98 30.06
C ALA A 421 4.11 -3.36 28.88
N PHE A 422 2.83 -3.68 28.70
CA PHE A 422 1.98 -3.05 27.70
C PHE A 422 1.75 -1.56 27.99
N ASN A 423 1.57 -1.18 29.24
CA ASN A 423 1.37 0.22 29.62
C ASN A 423 2.63 1.05 29.36
N GLN A 424 3.82 0.50 29.60
CA GLN A 424 5.09 1.14 29.23
C GLN A 424 5.19 1.31 27.70
N TRP A 425 4.94 0.25 26.95
CA TRP A 425 4.88 0.30 25.48
C TRP A 425 3.87 1.33 24.97
N LYS A 426 2.69 1.40 25.60
CA LYS A 426 1.64 2.37 25.23
C LYS A 426 2.12 3.80 25.40
N GLN A 427 2.85 4.10 26.48
CA GLN A 427 3.41 5.43 26.69
C GLN A 427 4.45 5.77 25.63
N GLU A 428 5.37 4.85 25.35
CA GLU A 428 6.39 5.05 24.31
C GLU A 428 5.82 5.25 22.92
N ALA A 429 4.77 4.48 22.57
CA ALA A 429 4.07 4.62 21.31
C ALA A 429 3.35 5.97 21.20
N GLN A 430 2.77 6.47 22.32
CA GLN A 430 2.15 7.78 22.39
C GLN A 430 3.20 8.88 22.25
N ASP A 431 4.31 8.79 22.96
CA ASP A 431 5.40 9.78 22.90
C ASP A 431 5.98 9.90 21.48
N ARG A 432 6.19 8.76 20.80
CA ARG A 432 6.59 8.73 19.38
C ARG A 432 5.58 9.39 18.47
N PHE A 433 4.29 9.11 18.68
CA PHE A 433 3.22 9.70 17.89
C PHE A 433 3.18 11.21 18.06
N ASP A 434 3.22 11.69 19.30
CA ASP A 434 3.15 13.12 19.63
C ASP A 434 4.42 13.85 19.14
N GLN A 435 5.58 13.22 19.24
CA GLN A 435 6.83 13.77 18.72
C GLN A 435 6.80 13.92 17.20
N LEU A 436 6.31 12.90 16.46
CA LEU A 436 6.22 12.99 15.01
C LEU A 436 5.20 14.04 14.59
N LYS A 437 4.03 14.06 15.21
CA LYS A 437 2.99 15.05 14.95
C LYS A 437 3.53 16.48 15.16
N LYS A 438 4.16 16.73 16.29
CA LYS A 438 4.77 18.02 16.58
C LYS A 438 5.84 18.42 15.55
N ASN A 439 6.72 17.50 15.19
CA ASN A 439 7.74 17.77 14.17
C ASN A 439 7.11 18.15 12.82
N GLU A 440 6.09 17.43 12.39
CA GLU A 440 5.40 17.67 11.11
C GLU A 440 4.64 19.02 11.14
N GLU A 441 3.98 19.35 12.24
CA GLU A 441 3.30 20.63 12.43
C GLU A 441 4.27 21.82 12.40
N GLU A 442 5.43 21.69 13.06
CA GLU A 442 6.49 22.72 13.02
C GLU A 442 7.07 22.88 11.61
N LEU A 443 7.33 21.77 10.90
CA LEU A 443 7.76 21.80 9.50
C LEU A 443 6.70 22.44 8.59
N ASN A 444 5.43 22.11 8.78
CA ASN A 444 4.33 22.71 8.03
C ASN A 444 4.28 24.22 8.27
N LYS A 445 4.39 24.67 9.52
CA LYS A 445 4.42 26.10 9.86
C LYS A 445 5.56 26.81 9.14
N ILE A 446 6.78 26.26 9.21
CA ILE A 446 7.94 26.86 8.55
C ILE A 446 7.71 26.98 7.03
N PHE A 447 7.24 25.92 6.37
CA PHE A 447 7.03 25.95 4.92
C PHE A 447 5.81 26.79 4.52
N ILE A 448 4.73 26.81 5.28
CA ILE A 448 3.57 27.68 5.05
C ILE A 448 4.00 29.14 5.10
N ASP A 449 4.79 29.52 6.10
CA ASP A 449 5.31 30.89 6.25
C ASP A 449 6.28 31.24 5.11
N LEU A 450 7.20 30.33 4.78
CA LEU A 450 8.18 30.52 3.70
C LEU A 450 7.52 30.74 2.33
N TYR A 451 6.42 30.02 2.06
CA TYR A 451 5.69 30.13 0.80
C TYR A 451 4.58 31.19 0.83
N GLY A 452 4.29 31.80 1.97
CA GLY A 452 3.22 32.80 2.11
C GLY A 452 1.84 32.24 1.89
N LEU A 453 1.53 31.08 2.49
CA LEU A 453 0.29 30.33 2.33
C LEU A 453 -0.54 30.22 3.61
N GLN A 454 -0.38 31.19 4.54
CA GLN A 454 -1.08 31.20 5.83
C GLN A 454 -2.60 31.32 5.68
N ASP A 455 -3.07 31.99 4.62
CA ASP A 455 -4.50 32.12 4.31
C ASP A 455 -5.12 30.85 3.68
N GLU A 456 -4.27 29.94 3.19
CA GLU A 456 -4.69 28.74 2.43
C GLU A 456 -4.54 27.43 3.23
N LEU A 457 -3.59 27.37 4.14
CA LEU A 457 -3.16 26.14 4.84
C LEU A 457 -3.03 26.35 6.35
N SER A 458 -3.51 25.36 7.12
CA SER A 458 -3.19 25.20 8.55
C SER A 458 -2.01 24.26 8.73
N PRO A 459 -1.08 24.56 9.65
CA PRO A 459 0.04 23.66 9.97
C PRO A 459 -0.38 22.37 10.71
N GLU A 460 -1.57 22.34 11.31
CA GLU A 460 -2.06 21.23 12.14
C GLU A 460 -2.17 19.91 11.36
N GLU A 461 -1.71 18.81 11.96
CA GLU A 461 -1.87 17.44 11.42
C GLU A 461 -3.01 16.72 12.13
N SER A 462 -3.90 16.11 11.38
CA SER A 462 -4.86 15.18 11.95
C SER A 462 -4.19 13.87 12.34
N ASP A 463 -4.73 13.15 13.32
CA ASP A 463 -4.16 11.86 13.76
C ASP A 463 -4.04 10.81 12.62
N LYS A 464 -4.87 10.95 11.58
CA LYS A 464 -4.83 10.06 10.39
C LYS A 464 -3.66 10.38 9.44
N GLU A 465 -3.11 11.59 9.51
CA GLU A 465 -1.98 12.04 8.69
C GLU A 465 -0.63 11.67 9.30
N VAL A 466 -0.61 11.36 10.61
CA VAL A 466 0.58 10.90 11.32
C VAL A 466 0.81 9.41 11.04
N SER A 467 1.93 9.06 10.43
CA SER A 467 2.13 7.71 9.87
C SER A 467 2.72 6.68 10.85
N VAL A 468 3.01 7.03 12.10
CA VAL A 468 3.36 6.09 13.18
C VAL A 468 2.11 5.72 13.98
N ARG A 469 2.07 4.51 14.54
CA ARG A 469 0.88 3.98 15.22
C ARG A 469 0.92 4.23 16.71
N LYS A 470 -0.23 4.57 17.29
CA LYS A 470 -0.48 4.45 18.72
C LYS A 470 -0.64 2.99 19.12
N ALA A 471 -0.40 2.65 20.37
CA ALA A 471 -0.68 1.32 20.88
C ALA A 471 -2.19 1.03 20.85
N ASP A 472 -2.53 -0.22 20.57
CA ASP A 472 -3.89 -0.76 20.64
C ASP A 472 -3.83 -2.13 21.33
N LEU A 473 -4.50 -2.25 22.47
CA LEU A 473 -4.41 -3.45 23.32
C LEU A 473 -4.74 -4.73 22.55
N GLY A 474 -5.87 -4.74 21.83
CA GLY A 474 -6.31 -5.95 21.14
C GLY A 474 -5.39 -6.34 19.99
N ARG A 475 -4.92 -5.35 19.21
CA ARG A 475 -3.97 -5.58 18.11
C ARG A 475 -2.62 -6.06 18.65
N ASP A 476 -2.09 -5.39 19.66
CA ASP A 476 -0.71 -5.60 20.13
C ASP A 476 -0.61 -6.92 20.92
N ILE A 477 -1.67 -7.32 21.66
CA ILE A 477 -1.73 -8.66 22.28
C ILE A 477 -1.87 -9.76 21.22
N ARG A 478 -2.63 -9.55 20.13
CA ARG A 478 -2.64 -10.52 19.02
C ARG A 478 -1.27 -10.64 18.34
N ALA A 479 -0.54 -9.54 18.21
CA ALA A 479 0.84 -9.55 17.70
C ALA A 479 1.77 -10.28 18.69
N PHE A 480 1.59 -10.12 20.02
CA PHE A 480 2.32 -10.86 21.04
C PHE A 480 2.09 -12.37 20.93
N MET A 481 0.84 -12.79 20.70
CA MET A 481 0.52 -14.19 20.41
C MET A 481 1.20 -14.71 19.13
N SER A 482 1.30 -13.88 18.09
CA SER A 482 2.03 -14.23 16.87
C SER A 482 3.52 -14.37 17.11
N TYR A 483 4.12 -13.48 17.91
CA TYR A 483 5.52 -13.58 18.31
C TYR A 483 5.78 -14.86 19.14
N PHE A 484 4.91 -15.19 20.11
CA PHE A 484 4.99 -16.45 20.87
C PHE A 484 5.02 -17.68 19.95
N ILE A 485 4.10 -17.76 18.97
CA ILE A 485 4.10 -18.84 17.97
C ILE A 485 5.42 -18.87 17.20
N GLY A 486 5.96 -17.69 16.84
CA GLY A 486 7.26 -17.57 16.19
C GLY A 486 8.42 -18.07 17.05
N VAL A 487 8.42 -17.80 18.36
CA VAL A 487 9.41 -18.32 19.30
C VAL A 487 9.27 -19.83 19.44
N THR A 488 8.06 -20.36 19.51
CA THR A 488 7.79 -21.80 19.59
C THR A 488 8.26 -22.56 18.34
N PHE A 489 8.18 -21.94 17.15
CA PHE A 489 8.76 -22.49 15.92
C PHE A 489 10.27 -22.27 15.77
N GLY A 490 10.89 -21.47 16.64
CA GLY A 490 12.29 -21.09 16.53
C GLY A 490 12.57 -20.02 15.46
N ARG A 491 11.52 -19.35 14.92
CA ARG A 491 11.72 -18.19 14.05
C ARG A 491 12.39 -17.04 14.81
N TYR A 492 11.98 -16.84 16.06
CA TYR A 492 12.55 -15.91 17.01
C TYR A 492 13.14 -16.64 18.20
N SER A 493 14.00 -15.96 18.94
CA SER A 493 14.55 -16.45 20.21
C SER A 493 14.42 -15.36 21.27
N LEU A 494 14.30 -15.77 22.53
CA LEU A 494 14.36 -14.87 23.68
C LEU A 494 15.80 -14.42 24.00
N ASP A 495 16.80 -15.11 23.43
CA ASP A 495 18.23 -14.92 23.70
C ASP A 495 18.97 -14.16 22.59
N THR A 496 18.38 -14.09 21.38
CA THR A 496 18.99 -13.47 20.21
C THR A 496 18.03 -12.48 19.57
N PRO A 497 18.42 -11.19 19.40
CA PRO A 497 17.56 -10.21 18.74
C PRO A 497 17.31 -10.54 17.27
N GLY A 498 16.09 -10.31 16.80
CA GLY A 498 15.71 -10.47 15.41
C GLY A 498 15.37 -11.90 15.02
N LEU A 499 15.64 -12.24 13.76
CA LEU A 499 15.40 -13.57 13.22
C LEU A 499 16.44 -14.57 13.72
N ALA A 500 16.00 -15.59 14.42
CA ALA A 500 16.84 -16.71 14.81
C ALA A 500 16.94 -17.73 13.66
N PHE A 501 15.79 -18.06 13.02
CA PHE A 501 15.73 -18.97 11.89
C PHE A 501 14.64 -18.56 10.88
N ALA A 502 15.03 -18.43 9.62
CA ALA A 502 14.13 -18.22 8.50
C ALA A 502 14.68 -18.90 7.23
N GLY A 503 14.95 -20.22 7.35
CA GLY A 503 15.61 -21.06 6.34
C GLY A 503 17.13 -20.95 6.40
N GLY A 504 17.82 -22.00 5.96
CA GLY A 504 19.27 -22.17 6.07
C GLY A 504 19.63 -23.16 7.18
N ASP A 505 20.83 -23.04 7.72
CA ASP A 505 21.31 -23.96 8.76
C ASP A 505 20.70 -23.63 10.12
N TRP A 506 20.28 -24.65 10.84
CA TRP A 506 19.75 -24.52 12.19
C TRP A 506 20.89 -24.34 13.18
N ASP A 507 20.80 -23.32 14.03
CA ASP A 507 21.77 -23.01 15.06
C ASP A 507 21.13 -23.09 16.45
N ALA A 508 21.30 -24.24 17.12
CA ALA A 508 20.75 -24.51 18.43
C ALA A 508 21.30 -23.58 19.55
N SER A 509 22.48 -22.99 19.35
CA SER A 509 23.09 -22.09 20.33
C SER A 509 22.33 -20.78 20.54
N LYS A 510 21.41 -20.47 19.64
CA LYS A 510 20.53 -19.29 19.74
C LYS A 510 19.37 -19.46 20.74
N TYR A 511 19.14 -20.67 21.24
CA TYR A 511 17.94 -20.97 22.06
C TYR A 511 18.38 -21.57 23.39
N THR A 512 18.52 -20.74 24.42
CA THR A 512 18.94 -21.13 25.79
C THR A 512 17.79 -21.03 26.78
N SER A 513 17.09 -19.91 26.81
CA SER A 513 16.06 -19.63 27.80
C SER A 513 14.74 -20.33 27.50
N TYR A 514 14.43 -20.52 26.23
CA TYR A 514 13.22 -21.20 25.75
C TYR A 514 13.57 -22.04 24.52
N GLN A 515 13.32 -23.34 24.62
CA GLN A 515 13.61 -24.25 23.52
C GLN A 515 12.43 -24.30 22.55
N PRO A 516 12.65 -24.08 21.23
CA PRO A 516 11.59 -24.25 20.25
C PRO A 516 11.17 -25.73 20.13
N ASN A 517 10.02 -25.98 19.51
CA ASN A 517 9.59 -27.35 19.20
C ASN A 517 10.67 -28.07 18.38
N ALA A 518 10.84 -29.35 18.66
CA ALA A 518 11.82 -30.19 17.95
C ALA A 518 11.49 -30.29 16.47
N ASP A 519 10.21 -30.26 16.11
CA ASP A 519 9.69 -30.29 14.75
C ASP A 519 9.08 -28.92 14.32
N ASP A 520 8.49 -28.88 13.14
CA ASP A 520 7.88 -27.70 12.52
C ASP A 520 6.36 -27.63 12.72
N VAL A 521 5.80 -28.28 13.76
CA VAL A 521 4.37 -28.42 13.98
C VAL A 521 3.91 -27.91 15.34
N ILE A 522 2.79 -27.19 15.35
CA ILE A 522 2.05 -26.81 16.57
C ILE A 522 0.59 -27.22 16.38
N VAL A 523 0.10 -28.13 17.23
CA VAL A 523 -1.30 -28.56 17.21
C VAL A 523 -2.17 -27.56 17.98
N LEU A 524 -3.30 -27.21 17.40
CA LEU A 524 -4.31 -26.34 17.98
C LEU A 524 -5.53 -27.21 18.32
N THR A 525 -5.90 -27.26 19.59
CA THR A 525 -7.03 -28.07 20.09
C THR A 525 -7.99 -27.25 20.93
N ASP A 526 -9.22 -27.70 21.05
CA ASP A 526 -10.26 -27.08 21.88
C ASP A 526 -10.13 -27.46 23.39
N SER A 527 -9.26 -28.40 23.73
CA SER A 527 -8.95 -28.84 25.07
C SER A 527 -7.55 -29.46 25.12
N ASP A 528 -7.00 -29.68 26.31
CA ASP A 528 -5.76 -30.45 26.44
C ASP A 528 -6.03 -31.95 26.24
N TYR A 529 -5.51 -32.50 25.14
CA TYR A 529 -5.59 -33.92 24.79
C TYR A 529 -4.26 -34.65 24.90
N PHE A 530 -3.16 -33.90 25.00
CA PHE A 530 -1.80 -34.46 24.98
C PHE A 530 -1.24 -34.60 26.41
N GLY A 531 -1.50 -33.65 27.30
CA GLY A 531 -0.97 -33.59 28.65
C GLY A 531 0.56 -33.39 28.73
N ASP A 532 1.16 -32.88 27.65
CA ASP A 532 2.60 -32.60 27.51
C ASP A 532 2.87 -31.38 26.62
N ASP A 533 4.13 -31.12 26.29
CA ASP A 533 4.59 -29.98 25.51
C ASP A 533 4.07 -29.93 24.06
N ARG A 534 3.34 -30.94 23.61
CA ARG A 534 2.59 -30.89 22.35
C ARG A 534 1.33 -30.04 22.45
N ASP A 535 0.82 -29.79 23.66
CA ASP A 535 -0.27 -28.86 23.90
C ASP A 535 0.24 -27.41 23.89
N ILE A 536 -0.40 -26.56 23.08
CA ILE A 536 0.03 -25.17 22.91
C ILE A 536 -0.10 -24.34 24.20
N MET A 537 -1.00 -24.68 25.11
CA MET A 537 -1.14 -23.96 26.38
C MET A 537 -0.02 -24.29 27.36
N HIS A 538 0.50 -25.55 27.36
CA HIS A 538 1.71 -25.89 28.12
C HIS A 538 2.89 -25.03 27.63
N ARG A 539 3.08 -24.91 26.33
CA ARG A 539 4.13 -24.08 25.74
C ARG A 539 3.95 -22.60 26.06
N PHE A 540 2.69 -22.13 26.07
CA PHE A 540 2.41 -20.71 26.37
C PHE A 540 2.64 -20.38 27.85
N ARG A 541 2.29 -21.27 28.77
CA ARG A 541 2.60 -21.12 30.19
C ARG A 541 4.12 -21.07 30.41
N GLU A 542 4.86 -22.01 29.85
CA GLU A 542 6.33 -22.01 29.87
C GLU A 542 6.92 -20.68 29.34
N PHE A 543 6.43 -20.21 28.19
CA PHE A 543 6.85 -18.96 27.61
C PHE A 543 6.62 -17.75 28.54
N LEU A 544 5.43 -17.66 29.16
CA LEU A 544 5.11 -16.60 30.12
C LEU A 544 5.95 -16.71 31.38
N THR A 545 6.17 -17.90 31.90
CA THR A 545 7.02 -18.14 33.08
C THR A 545 8.46 -17.71 32.81
N VAL A 546 9.02 -18.07 31.66
CA VAL A 546 10.39 -17.72 31.29
C VAL A 546 10.56 -16.20 31.05
N THR A 547 9.52 -15.55 30.52
CA THR A 547 9.60 -14.12 30.18
C THR A 547 9.22 -13.21 31.34
N PHE A 548 8.19 -13.53 32.13
CA PHE A 548 7.58 -12.62 33.11
C PHE A 548 7.67 -13.13 34.57
N GLY A 549 8.13 -14.37 34.79
CA GLY A 549 8.17 -15.02 36.09
C GLY A 549 6.91 -15.84 36.42
N GLU A 550 7.10 -16.90 37.20
CA GLU A 550 6.03 -17.82 37.58
C GLU A 550 4.97 -17.15 38.47
N GLU A 551 5.38 -16.21 39.31
CA GLU A 551 4.50 -15.49 40.26
C GLU A 551 3.43 -14.63 39.54
N HIS A 552 3.64 -14.21 38.32
CA HIS A 552 2.71 -13.40 37.51
C HIS A 552 1.91 -14.20 36.50
N LEU A 553 2.07 -15.52 36.45
CA LEU A 553 1.53 -16.35 35.35
C LEU A 553 0.00 -16.23 35.24
N GLU A 554 -0.76 -16.39 36.31
CA GLU A 554 -2.21 -16.37 36.28
C GLU A 554 -2.77 -14.95 36.01
N GLU A 555 -2.10 -13.91 36.51
CA GLU A 555 -2.41 -12.52 36.21
C GLU A 555 -2.21 -12.22 34.73
N ASN A 556 -1.09 -12.65 34.16
CA ASN A 556 -0.77 -12.48 32.75
C ASN A 556 -1.74 -13.23 31.83
N LEU A 557 -2.09 -14.48 32.16
CA LEU A 557 -3.11 -15.24 31.42
C LEU A 557 -4.46 -14.51 31.41
N THR A 558 -4.87 -14.00 32.58
CA THR A 558 -6.14 -13.26 32.73
C THR A 558 -6.15 -11.96 31.88
N PHE A 559 -5.07 -11.19 31.95
CA PHE A 559 -4.95 -9.97 31.16
C PHE A 559 -4.99 -10.24 29.65
N ILE A 560 -4.23 -11.22 29.17
CA ILE A 560 -4.18 -11.62 27.78
C ILE A 560 -5.55 -12.10 27.29
N ALA A 561 -6.20 -12.98 28.05
CA ALA A 561 -7.53 -13.50 27.73
C ALA A 561 -8.56 -12.37 27.56
N LYS A 562 -8.57 -11.41 28.50
CA LYS A 562 -9.43 -10.22 28.44
C LYS A 562 -9.15 -9.39 27.20
N ALA A 563 -7.88 -9.16 26.84
CA ALA A 563 -7.50 -8.41 25.65
C ALA A 563 -7.89 -9.10 24.34
N LEU A 564 -7.85 -10.42 24.29
CA LEU A 564 -8.30 -11.23 23.14
C LEU A 564 -9.83 -11.26 22.99
N GLY A 565 -10.58 -11.09 24.09
CA GLY A 565 -12.04 -10.93 24.09
C GLY A 565 -12.80 -12.14 23.55
N LYS A 566 -12.36 -13.36 23.88
CA LYS A 566 -13.00 -14.61 23.45
C LYS A 566 -13.85 -15.23 24.56
N ALA A 567 -14.82 -16.07 24.18
CA ALA A 567 -15.61 -16.84 25.10
C ALA A 567 -14.81 -18.04 25.64
N GLY A 568 -14.97 -18.34 26.92
CA GLY A 568 -14.36 -19.47 27.63
C GLY A 568 -14.63 -19.34 29.12
N ASP A 569 -14.66 -20.47 29.84
CA ASP A 569 -14.94 -20.51 31.28
C ASP A 569 -13.72 -20.03 32.10
N THR A 570 -12.52 -20.24 31.57
CA THR A 570 -11.26 -19.82 32.19
C THR A 570 -10.46 -18.91 31.22
N ALA A 571 -9.42 -18.24 31.73
CA ALA A 571 -8.51 -17.47 30.91
C ALA A 571 -7.84 -18.35 29.83
N GLU A 572 -7.43 -19.55 30.17
CA GLU A 572 -6.86 -20.53 29.27
C GLU A 572 -7.84 -20.94 28.16
N ASP A 573 -9.09 -21.21 28.48
CA ASP A 573 -10.11 -21.55 27.49
C ASP A 573 -10.32 -20.41 26.48
N GLN A 574 -10.28 -19.16 26.94
CA GLN A 574 -10.42 -17.97 26.11
C GLN A 574 -9.23 -17.82 25.16
N ILE A 575 -8.00 -18.02 25.65
CA ILE A 575 -6.76 -17.98 24.85
C ILE A 575 -6.77 -19.13 23.84
N ARG A 576 -7.11 -20.33 24.26
CA ARG A 576 -7.24 -21.52 23.40
C ARG A 576 -8.28 -21.30 22.30
N SER A 577 -9.42 -20.71 22.64
CA SER A 577 -10.46 -20.33 21.67
C SER A 577 -9.94 -19.36 20.61
N TYR A 578 -9.12 -18.36 20.99
CA TYR A 578 -8.47 -17.47 20.04
C TYR A 578 -7.50 -18.21 19.11
N LEU A 579 -6.61 -19.01 19.66
CA LEU A 579 -5.63 -19.78 18.90
C LEU A 579 -6.31 -20.71 17.89
N PHE A 580 -7.36 -21.40 18.30
CA PHE A 580 -8.08 -22.36 17.49
C PHE A 580 -8.95 -21.73 16.38
N ASN A 581 -9.57 -20.55 16.64
CA ASN A 581 -10.59 -19.99 15.74
C ASN A 581 -10.14 -18.75 14.97
N ASP A 582 -9.21 -17.95 15.51
CA ASP A 582 -8.95 -16.61 15.00
C ASP A 582 -7.47 -16.33 14.69
N PHE A 583 -6.54 -17.03 15.30
CA PHE A 583 -5.11 -16.82 15.11
C PHE A 583 -4.72 -16.84 13.62
N TYR A 584 -5.15 -17.86 12.90
CA TYR A 584 -4.77 -17.99 11.48
C TYR A 584 -5.32 -16.87 10.61
N LYS A 585 -6.52 -16.37 10.88
CA LYS A 585 -7.09 -15.20 10.18
C LYS A 585 -6.26 -13.94 10.43
N ASN A 586 -5.81 -13.77 11.68
CA ASN A 586 -4.93 -12.67 12.03
C ASN A 586 -3.57 -12.79 11.34
N HIS A 587 -3.00 -14.01 11.32
CA HIS A 587 -1.75 -14.31 10.62
C HIS A 587 -1.83 -14.00 9.11
N LEU A 588 -2.93 -14.39 8.44
CA LEU A 588 -3.19 -14.03 7.05
C LEU A 588 -3.22 -12.52 6.82
N THR A 589 -3.74 -11.76 7.78
CA THR A 589 -3.79 -10.30 7.70
C THR A 589 -2.40 -9.68 7.88
N ILE A 590 -1.63 -10.10 8.88
CA ILE A 590 -0.27 -9.61 9.14
C ILE A 590 0.64 -9.86 7.94
N TYR A 591 0.58 -11.05 7.36
CA TYR A 591 1.43 -11.48 6.25
C TYR A 591 0.78 -11.27 4.87
N GLN A 592 -0.23 -10.38 4.77
CA GLN A 592 -0.83 -9.95 3.50
C GLN A 592 -1.25 -11.13 2.60
N LYS A 593 -1.89 -12.14 3.19
CA LYS A 593 -2.27 -13.39 2.53
C LYS A 593 -1.09 -14.18 1.93
N ARG A 594 0.08 -14.01 2.51
CA ARG A 594 1.28 -14.82 2.25
C ARG A 594 1.79 -15.40 3.58
N PRO A 595 1.00 -16.28 4.22
CA PRO A 595 1.31 -16.79 5.55
C PRO A 595 2.58 -17.62 5.53
N ILE A 596 3.40 -17.43 6.56
CA ILE A 596 4.60 -18.25 6.78
C ILE A 596 4.32 -19.48 7.64
N TYR A 597 3.20 -19.50 8.35
CA TYR A 597 2.66 -20.68 9.00
C TYR A 597 1.43 -21.12 8.21
N TRP A 598 1.36 -22.41 7.85
CA TRP A 598 0.21 -22.97 7.15
C TRP A 598 -0.64 -23.77 8.13
N GLN A 599 -1.95 -23.62 8.06
CA GLN A 599 -2.86 -24.34 8.92
C GLN A 599 -3.46 -25.54 8.23
N LEU A 600 -3.17 -26.74 8.76
CA LEU A 600 -3.96 -27.94 8.46
C LEU A 600 -5.32 -27.79 9.13
N ASP A 601 -6.39 -28.27 8.47
CA ASP A 601 -7.76 -28.17 8.96
C ASP A 601 -8.58 -29.35 8.46
N SER A 602 -9.03 -30.20 9.39
CA SER A 602 -9.82 -31.39 9.04
C SER A 602 -11.25 -31.08 8.59
N GLY A 603 -11.75 -29.89 8.89
CA GLY A 603 -13.05 -29.44 8.42
C GLY A 603 -13.96 -28.82 9.50
N ARG A 604 -15.27 -28.96 9.28
CA ARG A 604 -16.28 -28.20 10.01
C ARG A 604 -16.39 -28.56 11.49
N GLN A 605 -16.07 -29.81 11.86
CA GLN A 605 -16.14 -30.25 13.26
C GLN A 605 -14.89 -29.81 14.05
N GLY A 606 -13.83 -29.37 13.35
CA GLY A 606 -12.58 -28.95 13.95
C GLY A 606 -11.88 -30.10 14.68
N GLY A 607 -11.94 -31.32 14.12
CA GLY A 607 -11.32 -32.49 14.74
C GLY A 607 -9.82 -32.39 14.81
N PHE A 608 -9.18 -31.75 13.80
CA PHE A 608 -7.73 -31.51 13.77
C PHE A 608 -7.43 -30.15 13.17
N LYS A 609 -6.63 -29.37 13.88
CA LYS A 609 -5.97 -28.17 13.38
C LYS A 609 -4.53 -28.17 13.82
N ALA A 610 -3.62 -27.84 12.91
CA ALA A 610 -2.22 -27.69 13.24
C ALA A 610 -1.59 -26.59 12.37
N LEU A 611 -0.64 -25.86 12.93
CA LEU A 611 0.22 -24.95 12.21
C LEU A 611 1.50 -25.68 11.84
N MET A 612 2.02 -25.45 10.63
CA MET A 612 3.36 -25.88 10.24
C MET A 612 4.17 -24.71 9.69
N TYR A 613 5.43 -24.65 10.03
CA TYR A 613 6.32 -23.53 9.66
C TYR A 613 7.00 -23.78 8.31
N LEU A 614 6.62 -22.99 7.32
CA LEU A 614 7.11 -23.05 5.93
C LEU A 614 8.62 -23.22 5.79
N HIS A 615 9.42 -22.49 6.60
CA HIS A 615 10.87 -22.51 6.50
C HIS A 615 11.55 -23.76 7.11
N ARG A 616 10.80 -24.58 7.85
CA ARG A 616 11.26 -25.85 8.42
C ARG A 616 10.63 -27.07 7.74
N TYR A 617 9.63 -26.84 6.87
CA TYR A 617 8.94 -27.91 6.15
C TYR A 617 9.90 -28.73 5.28
N ASP A 618 9.77 -30.05 5.34
CA ASP A 618 10.43 -31.01 4.47
C ASP A 618 9.46 -32.09 3.94
N GLY A 619 9.97 -33.06 3.17
CA GLY A 619 9.14 -34.11 2.58
C GLY A 619 8.52 -35.07 3.59
N ASP A 620 9.04 -35.15 4.80
CA ASP A 620 8.59 -36.06 5.85
C ASP A 620 7.61 -35.39 6.84
N THR A 621 7.47 -34.06 6.79
CA THR A 621 6.61 -33.28 7.69
C THR A 621 5.18 -33.83 7.73
N MET A 622 4.57 -34.16 6.58
CA MET A 622 3.19 -34.67 6.54
C MET A 622 3.06 -36.07 7.17
N ALA A 623 4.07 -36.92 7.01
CA ALA A 623 4.12 -38.23 7.65
C ALA A 623 4.26 -38.12 9.15
N MET A 624 5.13 -37.24 9.63
CA MET A 624 5.32 -36.93 11.04
C MET A 624 4.04 -36.37 11.69
N ILE A 625 3.35 -35.40 11.03
CA ILE A 625 2.07 -34.88 11.51
C ILE A 625 1.06 -36.00 11.70
N ARG A 626 0.97 -36.91 10.73
CA ARG A 626 0.04 -38.04 10.81
C ARG A 626 0.34 -38.95 12.00
N THR A 627 1.56 -39.39 12.14
CA THR A 627 1.95 -40.41 13.12
C THR A 627 2.08 -39.87 14.53
N SER A 628 2.71 -38.70 14.72
CA SER A 628 3.01 -38.16 16.04
C SER A 628 1.85 -37.34 16.65
N TYR A 629 1.00 -36.75 15.82
CA TYR A 629 -0.04 -35.83 16.28
C TYR A 629 -1.46 -36.34 15.99
N LEU A 630 -1.79 -36.63 14.72
CA LEU A 630 -3.16 -37.00 14.36
C LEU A 630 -3.58 -38.32 14.98
N HIS A 631 -2.76 -39.37 14.90
CA HIS A 631 -3.07 -40.67 15.52
C HIS A 631 -3.14 -40.59 17.05
N THR A 632 -2.28 -39.79 17.69
CA THR A 632 -2.35 -39.54 19.13
C THR A 632 -3.66 -38.88 19.52
N LEU A 633 -4.11 -37.87 18.70
CA LEU A 633 -5.38 -37.19 18.96
C LEU A 633 -6.59 -38.09 18.70
N GLN A 634 -6.54 -38.98 17.70
CA GLN A 634 -7.57 -39.99 17.49
C GLN A 634 -7.75 -40.88 18.74
N ALA A 635 -6.63 -41.43 19.26
CA ALA A 635 -6.65 -42.26 20.49
C ALA A 635 -7.19 -41.46 21.68
N ALA A 636 -6.84 -40.19 21.82
CA ALA A 636 -7.34 -39.33 22.87
C ALA A 636 -8.87 -39.10 22.77
N TYR A 637 -9.39 -38.89 21.57
CA TYR A 637 -10.85 -38.78 21.35
C TYR A 637 -11.60 -40.06 21.62
N GLU A 638 -11.07 -41.23 21.23
CA GLU A 638 -11.65 -42.54 21.55
C GLU A 638 -11.76 -42.75 23.07
N LYS A 639 -10.68 -42.48 23.80
CA LYS A 639 -10.63 -42.52 25.25
C LYS A 639 -11.66 -41.55 25.87
N ARG A 640 -11.75 -40.31 25.38
CA ARG A 640 -12.71 -39.31 25.86
C ARG A 640 -14.15 -39.76 25.64
N VAL A 641 -14.49 -40.31 24.48
CA VAL A 641 -15.83 -40.85 24.22
C VAL A 641 -16.18 -41.96 25.22
N THR A 642 -15.23 -42.86 25.49
CA THR A 642 -15.40 -43.96 26.49
C THR A 642 -15.63 -43.40 27.89
N THR A 643 -14.83 -42.44 28.32
CA THR A 643 -14.95 -41.76 29.61
C THR A 643 -16.30 -41.04 29.76
N LEU A 644 -16.71 -40.30 28.73
CA LEU A 644 -18.01 -39.60 28.70
C LEU A 644 -19.20 -40.58 28.78
N ASN A 645 -19.13 -41.76 28.14
CA ASN A 645 -20.14 -42.79 28.27
C ASN A 645 -20.27 -43.29 29.70
N THR A 646 -19.14 -43.48 30.42
CA THR A 646 -19.17 -43.87 31.84
C THR A 646 -19.81 -42.78 32.71
N PHE A 647 -19.47 -41.52 32.50
CA PHE A 647 -20.06 -40.41 33.25
C PHE A 647 -21.56 -40.24 32.94
N ILE A 648 -22.00 -40.38 31.69
CA ILE A 648 -23.41 -40.33 31.27
C ILE A 648 -24.21 -41.44 31.99
N ALA A 649 -23.63 -42.65 32.16
CA ALA A 649 -24.28 -43.76 32.82
C ALA A 649 -24.47 -43.54 34.32
N SER A 650 -23.54 -42.85 34.99
CA SER A 650 -23.57 -42.57 36.43
C SER A 650 -24.27 -41.25 36.80
N GLU A 651 -24.48 -40.32 35.83
CA GLU A 651 -25.06 -39.01 36.09
C GLU A 651 -26.58 -39.06 36.29
N THR A 652 -27.03 -38.51 37.42
CA THR A 652 -28.45 -38.47 37.81
C THR A 652 -29.13 -37.15 37.49
N ASN A 653 -28.36 -36.05 37.38
CA ASN A 653 -28.89 -34.73 37.03
C ASN A 653 -29.13 -34.65 35.54
N THR A 654 -30.38 -34.50 35.13
CA THR A 654 -30.80 -34.47 33.72
C THR A 654 -30.09 -33.37 32.89
N ARG A 655 -29.84 -32.19 33.49
CA ARG A 655 -29.16 -31.06 32.78
C ARG A 655 -27.70 -31.41 32.54
N GLN A 656 -26.99 -31.90 33.54
CA GLN A 656 -25.59 -32.32 33.43
C GLN A 656 -25.45 -33.50 32.48
N LYS A 657 -26.35 -34.48 32.56
CA LYS A 657 -26.38 -35.62 31.64
C LYS A 657 -26.55 -35.21 30.20
N ASN A 658 -27.45 -34.26 29.89
CA ASN A 658 -27.65 -33.75 28.56
C ASN A 658 -26.42 -32.98 28.04
N GLN A 659 -25.69 -32.32 28.93
CA GLN A 659 -24.44 -31.62 28.60
C GLN A 659 -23.32 -32.60 28.23
N LEU A 660 -23.17 -33.68 29.02
CA LEU A 660 -22.23 -34.77 28.74
C LEU A 660 -22.56 -35.50 27.42
N ILE A 661 -23.85 -35.71 27.13
CA ILE A 661 -24.28 -36.29 25.84
C ILE A 661 -23.87 -35.40 24.68
N LYS A 662 -24.08 -34.08 24.78
CA LYS A 662 -23.65 -33.12 23.74
C LYS A 662 -22.14 -33.16 23.53
N GLN A 663 -21.35 -33.19 24.63
CA GLN A 663 -19.89 -33.28 24.52
C GLN A 663 -19.46 -34.58 23.84
N ARG A 664 -20.02 -35.73 24.25
CA ARG A 664 -19.73 -37.03 23.62
C ARG A 664 -20.06 -37.02 22.14
N ASP A 665 -21.24 -36.52 21.74
CA ASP A 665 -21.67 -36.52 20.35
C ASP A 665 -20.83 -35.57 19.49
N HIS A 666 -20.35 -34.46 20.07
CA HIS A 666 -19.39 -33.57 19.42
C HIS A 666 -18.04 -34.27 19.20
N THR A 667 -17.47 -34.90 20.26
CA THR A 667 -16.19 -35.65 20.16
C THR A 667 -16.28 -36.79 19.13
N ARG A 668 -17.44 -37.48 19.06
CA ARG A 668 -17.64 -38.53 18.02
C ARG A 668 -17.60 -37.97 16.62
N LYS A 669 -18.23 -36.83 16.36
CA LYS A 669 -18.18 -36.15 15.06
C LYS A 669 -16.76 -35.68 14.72
N GLN A 670 -16.01 -35.18 15.71
CA GLN A 670 -14.59 -34.85 15.52
C GLN A 670 -13.80 -36.10 15.14
N LEU A 671 -13.98 -37.21 15.82
CA LEU A 671 -13.30 -38.47 15.52
C LEU A 671 -13.65 -39.00 14.13
N GLU A 672 -14.91 -38.97 13.71
CA GLU A 672 -15.35 -39.36 12.37
C GLU A 672 -14.72 -38.46 11.27
N GLU A 673 -14.56 -37.18 11.55
CA GLU A 673 -13.88 -36.23 10.67
C GLU A 673 -12.40 -36.56 10.56
N LEU A 674 -11.73 -36.85 11.68
CA LEU A 674 -10.32 -37.22 11.73
C LEU A 674 -10.01 -38.47 10.91
N VAL A 675 -10.84 -39.52 11.01
CA VAL A 675 -10.66 -40.77 10.25
C VAL A 675 -10.67 -40.50 8.74
N LYS A 676 -11.56 -39.63 8.28
CA LYS A 676 -11.60 -39.23 6.85
C LYS A 676 -10.39 -38.40 6.47
N TYR A 677 -9.97 -37.49 7.34
CA TYR A 677 -8.81 -36.64 7.13
C TYR A 677 -7.51 -37.43 7.13
N ASP A 678 -7.38 -38.47 7.98
CA ASP A 678 -6.23 -39.36 8.02
C ASP A 678 -5.94 -40.03 6.68
N ALA A 679 -6.97 -40.48 5.97
CA ALA A 679 -6.83 -41.09 4.66
C ALA A 679 -6.27 -40.10 3.61
N GLN A 680 -6.70 -38.82 3.68
CA GLN A 680 -6.19 -37.76 2.80
C GLN A 680 -4.75 -37.40 3.16
N LEU A 681 -4.45 -37.26 4.45
CA LEU A 681 -3.10 -36.96 4.93
C LEU A 681 -2.11 -38.09 4.61
N GLN A 682 -2.53 -39.35 4.73
CA GLN A 682 -1.75 -40.51 4.36
C GLN A 682 -1.36 -40.50 2.86
N HIS A 683 -2.32 -40.13 2.01
CA HIS A 683 -2.08 -40.01 0.58
C HIS A 683 -0.95 -39.01 0.29
N VAL A 684 -1.04 -37.79 0.85
CA VAL A 684 -0.03 -36.76 0.65
C VAL A 684 1.29 -37.12 1.33
N ALA A 685 1.28 -37.69 2.54
CA ALA A 685 2.47 -38.13 3.25
C ALA A 685 3.31 -39.12 2.43
N ASN A 686 2.66 -40.06 1.74
CA ASN A 686 3.33 -41.04 0.89
C ASN A 686 3.98 -40.44 -0.36
N MET A 687 3.65 -39.21 -0.71
CA MET A 687 4.23 -38.53 -1.88
C MET A 687 5.57 -37.82 -1.56
N HIS A 688 5.92 -37.63 -0.30
CA HIS A 688 7.14 -36.94 0.15
C HIS A 688 7.39 -35.62 -0.59
N ILE A 689 6.37 -34.76 -0.66
CA ILE A 689 6.37 -33.54 -1.47
C ILE A 689 7.39 -32.55 -0.90
N ALA A 690 8.45 -32.27 -1.67
CA ALA A 690 9.39 -31.20 -1.35
C ALA A 690 8.92 -29.85 -1.91
N ILE A 691 9.21 -28.77 -1.21
CA ILE A 691 8.93 -27.40 -1.64
C ILE A 691 10.23 -26.65 -1.96
N ASP A 692 10.11 -25.66 -2.83
CA ASP A 692 11.14 -24.63 -3.02
C ASP A 692 10.56 -23.28 -2.56
N LEU A 693 11.14 -22.68 -1.53
CA LEU A 693 10.71 -21.39 -1.00
C LEU A 693 10.72 -20.28 -2.05
N ASP A 694 11.60 -20.40 -3.04
CA ASP A 694 11.69 -19.45 -4.15
C ASP A 694 10.44 -19.41 -5.05
N ASP A 695 9.64 -20.49 -5.07
CA ASP A 695 8.36 -20.55 -5.78
C ASP A 695 7.29 -19.66 -5.11
N GLY A 696 7.50 -19.31 -3.84
CA GLY A 696 6.61 -18.47 -3.04
C GLY A 696 5.46 -19.24 -2.41
N VAL A 697 4.81 -18.59 -1.45
CA VAL A 697 3.76 -19.19 -0.61
C VAL A 697 2.59 -19.75 -1.43
N VAL A 698 2.09 -19.03 -2.43
CA VAL A 698 0.89 -19.45 -3.17
C VAL A 698 1.10 -20.76 -3.94
N VAL A 699 2.25 -20.87 -4.60
CA VAL A 699 2.59 -22.07 -5.38
C VAL A 699 2.83 -23.26 -4.45
N ASN A 700 3.64 -23.07 -3.42
CA ASN A 700 3.97 -24.13 -2.48
C ASN A 700 2.75 -24.61 -1.67
N HIS A 701 1.86 -23.70 -1.26
CA HIS A 701 0.62 -24.05 -0.56
C HIS A 701 -0.32 -24.94 -1.40
N GLN A 702 -0.34 -24.75 -2.71
CA GLN A 702 -1.07 -25.64 -3.61
C GLN A 702 -0.35 -26.97 -3.80
N LYS A 703 0.98 -26.92 -3.96
CA LYS A 703 1.84 -28.07 -4.23
C LYS A 703 1.78 -29.12 -3.12
N VAL A 704 1.87 -28.70 -1.85
CA VAL A 704 1.90 -29.62 -0.70
C VAL A 704 0.58 -30.35 -0.44
N GLN A 705 -0.51 -29.91 -1.03
CA GLN A 705 -1.83 -30.53 -0.91
C GLN A 705 -2.10 -31.57 -2.01
N ALA A 706 -1.27 -31.58 -3.05
CA ALA A 706 -1.51 -32.38 -4.25
C ALA A 706 -2.94 -32.15 -4.83
N ASP A 707 -3.78 -33.19 -4.80
CA ASP A 707 -5.16 -33.19 -5.31
C ASP A 707 -6.22 -33.18 -4.19
N VAL A 708 -5.82 -33.09 -2.92
CA VAL A 708 -6.72 -33.09 -1.76
C VAL A 708 -6.72 -31.75 -1.03
N LYS A 709 -7.68 -31.53 -0.14
CA LYS A 709 -7.78 -30.31 0.67
C LYS A 709 -7.34 -30.60 2.09
N LEU A 710 -6.10 -30.26 2.43
CA LEU A 710 -5.55 -30.41 3.77
C LEU A 710 -5.42 -29.10 4.52
N LEU A 711 -5.19 -27.99 3.80
CA LEU A 711 -4.87 -26.70 4.38
C LEU A 711 -6.02 -25.71 4.31
N THR A 712 -6.11 -24.85 5.30
CA THR A 712 -6.99 -23.67 5.26
C THR A 712 -6.63 -22.78 4.07
N PRO A 713 -7.60 -22.32 3.25
CA PRO A 713 -7.33 -21.44 2.11
C PRO A 713 -6.67 -20.12 2.51
N ILE A 714 -5.77 -19.63 1.66
CA ILE A 714 -5.04 -18.37 1.85
C ILE A 714 -5.63 -17.17 1.09
N LYS A 715 -6.80 -17.34 0.44
CA LYS A 715 -7.45 -16.31 -0.40
C LYS A 715 -8.41 -15.43 0.40
#